data_300e7cb20481b0626522bd163dd113d7
#
_entry.id   300e7cb20481b0626522bd163dd113d7
#
_cell.length_a   1.000
_cell.length_b   1.000
_cell.length_c   1.000
_cell.angle_alpha   90.00
_cell.angle_beta   90.00
_cell.angle_gamma   90.00
#
_symmetry.space_group_name_H-M   'P 1'
#
loop_
_entity.id
_entity.type
_entity.pdbx_description
1 polymer ?
#
loop_
_entity_poly.entity_id
_entity_poly.type
_entity_poly.pdbx_seq_one_letter_code
_entity_poly.pdbx_strand_id
1 'polypeptide(L)'
;MPIQRPSEREQRPSALDVFTDREELIAAFERNLAHKQPQDHRVLVFYGDGGIGKTTLLQKLEQLHRQRCPQALMGRLDLAGADTTPPDLLLYRLRRLFPTIPFPSFSLALAEYGRRFHPEQVYGSDRKELLQGAGPYADVLAGGLEVLGQLSGVGLAVSTMKAAATAQRQLSDWVQRRAEPWLQRSQSLSEEQLLAQLPLQWARDFRQALSSQLDQGWDDAITYNGPPPLIALDTYETLWHSGMGKSGRRREPRERWLVDLVSELPEVLWLIGGRDRLSWEESYDQGWSEACEQHLVGQLSEEDARSFLAKRGIKEPAIVEKILRQAAGVPFYLELETQLYDKTPAANRTPEVFGGSQREQIERLLTHFDASERATLKLLAAFGIWDRELFSQAVTHFATGYPATGAAELGRFWSIEPIGEDRWQLHNEMAHHLQADESKRDEGTFKAVHRWGFAYFDGPLEGLEAKAIQADDAERLQRALRHARVIQPPAEWAAWLVKRLEQLGEGTIWQPLLAVAERGVQEAENVLGANDPAVADLLNQQASLLQVIARYEDAEPLYRRALAIDEASYGNDHPDVARDLNNLALLLKVTNRLAEAEPLMRRALAIDEASYGNDHPNVAIRLNNLALLMYATNRLEEAEPLMARVVEIFEISYGNGHTKVATAINNLAQLLQATNRLAEAEPLMRRALAIDEASYGKDHPNVALCLNNLSQLLQATNRLTEAEPLMRRALEIDEASYGNDHPNVARDLNNLAGLLQATNRLAEAEPLYRRALAIDEASYGNDHPEVATDLSNLANLLQDTNRLAEAEPLSGRAARIFLASLGMDHPNTQVVKGNYLKILQAQSLPEIEIEAKLAALEHPG
;
A
#
# COMPACT_ATOMS: atom_id res chain seq x y z
N MET A 1 45.42 13.68 -23.11
CA MET A 1 44.78 13.43 -24.43
C MET A 1 43.28 13.38 -24.15
N PRO A 2 42.45 14.10 -24.88
CA PRO A 2 41.02 14.08 -24.63
C PRO A 2 40.46 12.68 -24.94
N ILE A 3 39.62 12.19 -24.07
CA ILE A 3 38.95 10.90 -24.19
C ILE A 3 37.99 10.97 -25.39
N GLN A 4 38.17 10.07 -26.35
CA GLN A 4 37.27 9.94 -27.49
C GLN A 4 35.83 9.70 -27.01
N ARG A 5 34.90 10.47 -27.59
CA ARG A 5 33.45 10.38 -27.29
C ARG A 5 32.90 8.99 -27.63
N PRO A 6 31.89 8.51 -26.95
CA PRO A 6 31.31 7.16 -27.13
C PRO A 6 30.79 6.82 -28.53
N SER A 7 30.72 7.75 -29.46
CA SER A 7 30.22 7.56 -30.83
C SER A 7 31.19 6.84 -31.79
N GLU A 8 32.44 6.57 -31.40
CA GLU A 8 33.44 5.89 -32.22
C GLU A 8 33.85 4.51 -31.70
N ARG A 9 33.14 3.94 -30.74
CA ARG A 9 33.38 2.55 -30.32
C ARG A 9 32.76 1.61 -31.36
N GLU A 10 33.58 0.80 -32.01
CA GLU A 10 33.14 -0.40 -32.70
C GLU A 10 32.08 -1.10 -31.88
N GLN A 11 30.91 -1.38 -32.48
CA GLN A 11 29.81 -2.10 -31.82
C GLN A 11 30.29 -3.50 -31.46
N ARG A 12 30.80 -3.68 -30.26
CA ARG A 12 31.06 -5.01 -29.71
C ARG A 12 29.78 -5.70 -29.40
N PRO A 13 29.71 -7.05 -29.53
CA PRO A 13 28.53 -7.80 -29.25
C PRO A 13 28.03 -7.53 -27.82
N SER A 14 26.75 -7.26 -27.66
CA SER A 14 26.11 -7.09 -26.36
C SER A 14 26.17 -8.40 -25.54
N ALA A 15 25.85 -8.35 -24.26
CA ALA A 15 25.71 -9.56 -23.44
C ALA A 15 24.71 -10.56 -24.04
N LEU A 16 23.69 -10.05 -24.75
CA LEU A 16 22.70 -10.86 -25.48
C LEU A 16 23.29 -11.55 -26.73
N ASP A 17 24.25 -10.91 -27.43
CA ASP A 17 24.86 -11.45 -28.63
C ASP A 17 25.87 -12.56 -28.31
N VAL A 18 26.45 -12.54 -27.09
CA VAL A 18 27.42 -13.53 -26.63
C VAL A 18 26.83 -14.59 -25.71
N PHE A 19 25.50 -14.59 -25.55
CA PHE A 19 24.76 -15.52 -24.70
C PHE A 19 25.08 -17.00 -25.05
N THR A 20 25.43 -17.79 -24.04
CA THR A 20 25.80 -19.22 -24.18
C THR A 20 25.25 -20.04 -23.04
N ASP A 21 25.23 -21.37 -23.18
CA ASP A 21 24.87 -22.35 -22.15
C ASP A 21 23.49 -22.13 -21.52
N ARG A 22 22.51 -22.10 -22.34
CA ARG A 22 21.11 -22.14 -21.90
C ARG A 22 20.27 -22.86 -22.94
N GLU A 23 20.91 -23.80 -23.67
CA GLU A 23 20.27 -24.52 -24.78
C GLU A 23 19.06 -25.29 -24.32
N GLU A 24 19.13 -25.95 -23.14
CA GLU A 24 17.99 -26.64 -22.55
C GLU A 24 16.87 -25.68 -22.16
N LEU A 25 17.22 -24.50 -21.61
CA LEU A 25 16.26 -23.47 -21.23
C LEU A 25 15.64 -22.82 -22.47
N ILE A 26 16.43 -22.57 -23.51
CA ILE A 26 15.95 -22.09 -24.81
C ILE A 26 15.08 -23.16 -25.47
N ALA A 27 15.46 -24.45 -25.41
CA ALA A 27 14.65 -25.55 -25.93
C ALA A 27 13.31 -25.68 -25.20
N ALA A 28 13.29 -25.50 -23.87
CA ALA A 28 12.06 -25.42 -23.09
C ALA A 28 11.17 -24.27 -23.57
N PHE A 29 11.74 -23.09 -23.78
CA PHE A 29 11.03 -21.95 -24.35
C PHE A 29 10.49 -22.24 -25.76
N GLU A 30 11.29 -22.80 -26.64
CA GLU A 30 10.87 -23.14 -28.03
C GLU A 30 9.78 -24.22 -28.04
N ARG A 31 9.83 -25.23 -27.15
CA ARG A 31 8.74 -26.21 -26.99
C ARG A 31 7.43 -25.50 -26.60
N ASN A 32 7.48 -24.62 -25.60
CA ASN A 32 6.31 -23.90 -25.14
C ASN A 32 5.78 -22.90 -26.18
N LEU A 33 6.67 -22.30 -26.98
CA LEU A 33 6.29 -21.43 -28.08
C LEU A 33 5.59 -22.21 -29.21
N ALA A 34 6.00 -23.46 -29.46
CA ALA A 34 5.46 -24.31 -30.51
C ALA A 34 4.17 -25.05 -30.08
N HIS A 35 3.81 -25.04 -28.80
CA HIS A 35 2.63 -25.75 -28.29
C HIS A 35 1.35 -25.17 -28.90
N LYS A 36 0.49 -26.03 -29.46
CA LYS A 36 -0.66 -25.59 -30.28
C LYS A 36 -2.00 -25.68 -29.58
N GLN A 37 -2.09 -26.09 -28.33
CA GLN A 37 -3.36 -26.20 -27.62
C GLN A 37 -3.60 -24.95 -26.76
N PRO A 38 -4.62 -24.16 -27.07
CA PRO A 38 -4.88 -22.87 -26.36
C PRO A 38 -5.42 -23.03 -24.93
N GLN A 39 -5.64 -24.27 -24.47
CA GLN A 39 -6.26 -24.55 -23.17
C GLN A 39 -5.25 -24.79 -22.05
N ASP A 40 -3.99 -25.02 -22.39
CA ASP A 40 -2.96 -25.30 -21.40
C ASP A 40 -2.19 -24.04 -21.04
N HIS A 41 -2.19 -23.67 -19.77
CA HIS A 41 -1.37 -22.57 -19.28
C HIS A 41 0.11 -22.84 -19.53
N ARG A 42 0.86 -21.84 -19.95
CA ARG A 42 2.28 -21.92 -20.30
C ARG A 42 3.06 -20.95 -19.46
N VAL A 43 3.59 -21.45 -18.33
CA VAL A 43 4.40 -20.66 -17.40
C VAL A 43 5.77 -21.28 -17.32
N LEU A 44 6.78 -20.58 -17.82
CA LEU A 44 8.18 -20.92 -17.68
C LEU A 44 8.81 -20.15 -16.54
N VAL A 45 9.32 -20.83 -15.56
CA VAL A 45 9.94 -20.24 -14.38
C VAL A 45 11.43 -20.46 -14.41
N PHE A 46 12.21 -19.40 -14.30
CA PHE A 46 13.66 -19.40 -14.23
C PHE A 46 14.12 -18.90 -12.87
N TYR A 47 14.59 -19.80 -12.02
CA TYR A 47 14.97 -19.48 -10.64
C TYR A 47 16.45 -19.78 -10.35
N GLY A 48 17.05 -19.11 -9.35
CA GLY A 48 18.43 -19.29 -8.93
C GLY A 48 19.04 -18.04 -8.31
N ASP A 49 20.28 -18.12 -7.87
CA ASP A 49 21.00 -17.08 -7.14
C ASP A 49 21.11 -15.74 -7.87
N GLY A 50 21.44 -14.67 -7.14
CA GLY A 50 21.73 -13.36 -7.71
C GLY A 50 22.94 -13.38 -8.65
N GLY A 51 22.92 -12.56 -9.71
CA GLY A 51 24.03 -12.47 -10.65
C GLY A 51 24.19 -13.65 -11.63
N ILE A 52 23.31 -14.66 -11.57
CA ILE A 52 23.37 -15.86 -12.40
C ILE A 52 22.88 -15.64 -13.86
N GLY A 53 22.43 -14.45 -14.19
CA GLY A 53 22.04 -14.08 -15.54
C GLY A 53 20.58 -14.34 -15.90
N LYS A 54 19.67 -14.42 -14.94
CA LYS A 54 18.22 -14.60 -15.18
C LYS A 54 17.64 -13.48 -16.06
N THR A 55 17.86 -12.24 -15.70
CA THR A 55 17.43 -11.06 -16.49
C THR A 55 17.94 -11.12 -17.91
N THR A 56 19.22 -11.48 -18.10
CA THR A 56 19.81 -11.64 -19.42
C THR A 56 19.17 -12.81 -20.20
N LEU A 57 18.85 -13.91 -19.51
CA LEU A 57 18.09 -15.01 -20.11
C LEU A 57 16.70 -14.55 -20.57
N LEU A 58 15.94 -13.87 -19.72
CA LEU A 58 14.63 -13.33 -20.11
C LEU A 58 14.74 -12.42 -21.32
N GLN A 59 15.70 -11.49 -21.36
CA GLN A 59 15.98 -10.62 -22.50
C GLN A 59 16.29 -11.41 -23.78
N LYS A 60 17.05 -12.51 -23.66
CA LYS A 60 17.36 -13.39 -24.79
C LYS A 60 16.12 -14.11 -25.32
N LEU A 61 15.29 -14.61 -24.43
CA LEU A 61 14.03 -15.27 -24.80
C LEU A 61 13.05 -14.28 -25.45
N GLU A 62 12.99 -13.04 -24.96
CA GLU A 62 12.25 -11.96 -25.61
C GLU A 62 12.78 -11.68 -27.04
N GLN A 63 14.09 -11.63 -27.23
CA GLN A 63 14.70 -11.44 -28.54
C GLN A 63 14.32 -12.59 -29.49
N LEU A 64 14.39 -13.83 -29.01
CA LEU A 64 13.98 -15.02 -29.77
C LEU A 64 12.48 -14.97 -30.12
N HIS A 65 11.64 -14.57 -29.17
CA HIS A 65 10.21 -14.41 -29.41
C HIS A 65 9.93 -13.38 -30.53
N ARG A 66 10.58 -12.21 -30.48
CA ARG A 66 10.47 -11.20 -31.56
C ARG A 66 10.89 -11.73 -32.92
N GLN A 67 11.93 -12.56 -32.96
CA GLN A 67 12.40 -13.18 -34.23
C GLN A 67 11.42 -14.25 -34.74
N ARG A 68 10.85 -15.07 -33.85
CA ARG A 68 9.94 -16.17 -34.22
C ARG A 68 8.51 -15.70 -34.44
N CYS A 69 8.07 -14.71 -33.70
CA CYS A 69 6.71 -14.20 -33.65
C CYS A 69 6.67 -12.66 -33.78
N PRO A 70 7.13 -12.06 -34.90
CA PRO A 70 7.34 -10.61 -34.99
C PRO A 70 6.05 -9.77 -34.88
N GLN A 71 4.88 -10.39 -35.01
CA GLN A 71 3.58 -9.71 -34.88
C GLN A 71 2.93 -9.96 -33.50
N ALA A 72 3.48 -10.85 -32.68
CA ALA A 72 2.93 -11.14 -31.37
C ALA A 72 3.27 -10.02 -30.37
N LEU A 73 2.32 -9.76 -29.48
CA LEU A 73 2.51 -8.78 -28.40
C LEU A 73 3.53 -9.30 -27.39
N MET A 74 4.31 -8.36 -26.86
CA MET A 74 5.32 -8.69 -25.86
C MET A 74 5.49 -7.55 -24.86
N GLY A 75 5.60 -7.91 -23.57
CA GLY A 75 5.89 -6.97 -22.49
C GLY A 75 6.75 -7.60 -21.41
N ARG A 76 7.58 -6.80 -20.74
CA ARG A 76 8.33 -7.21 -19.55
C ARG A 76 8.09 -6.23 -18.43
N LEU A 77 7.74 -6.76 -17.25
CA LEU A 77 7.60 -6.04 -16.01
C LEU A 77 8.69 -6.48 -15.04
N ASP A 78 9.49 -5.54 -14.58
CA ASP A 78 10.40 -5.75 -13.46
C ASP A 78 9.64 -5.48 -12.15
N LEU A 79 9.65 -6.47 -11.27
CA LEU A 79 8.99 -6.43 -9.97
C LEU A 79 9.94 -5.96 -8.86
N ALA A 80 11.13 -5.47 -9.18
CA ALA A 80 12.03 -4.87 -8.20
C ALA A 80 11.32 -3.73 -7.46
N GLY A 81 11.20 -3.83 -6.13
CA GLY A 81 10.43 -2.88 -5.31
C GLY A 81 8.90 -3.10 -5.30
N ALA A 82 8.41 -4.21 -5.85
CA ALA A 82 6.99 -4.57 -5.80
C ALA A 82 6.53 -5.04 -4.41
N ASP A 83 7.44 -5.25 -3.49
CA ASP A 83 7.18 -5.58 -2.08
C ASP A 83 6.32 -4.52 -1.36
N THR A 84 6.34 -3.28 -1.83
CA THR A 84 5.53 -2.17 -1.32
C THR A 84 4.49 -1.66 -2.31
N THR A 85 4.48 -2.18 -3.55
CA THR A 85 3.55 -1.71 -4.59
C THR A 85 2.26 -2.53 -4.53
N PRO A 86 1.08 -1.90 -4.39
CA PRO A 86 -0.19 -2.62 -4.38
C PRO A 86 -0.51 -3.26 -5.75
N PRO A 87 -1.32 -4.34 -5.76
CA PRO A 87 -1.63 -5.14 -6.95
C PRO A 87 -2.24 -4.34 -8.11
N ASP A 88 -3.09 -3.38 -7.83
CA ASP A 88 -3.74 -2.50 -8.80
C ASP A 88 -2.72 -1.64 -9.57
N LEU A 89 -1.72 -1.10 -8.88
CA LEU A 89 -0.62 -0.37 -9.51
C LEU A 89 0.29 -1.29 -10.33
N LEU A 90 0.50 -2.54 -9.91
CA LEU A 90 1.27 -3.52 -10.69
C LEU A 90 0.53 -3.87 -11.99
N LEU A 91 -0.79 -4.09 -11.93
CA LEU A 91 -1.64 -4.29 -13.11
C LEU A 91 -1.65 -3.06 -14.03
N TYR A 92 -1.67 -1.85 -13.45
CA TYR A 92 -1.57 -0.61 -14.21
C TYR A 92 -0.21 -0.49 -14.92
N ARG A 93 0.91 -0.79 -14.24
CA ARG A 93 2.24 -0.84 -14.86
C ARG A 93 2.30 -1.88 -15.97
N LEU A 94 1.72 -3.07 -15.78
CA LEU A 94 1.64 -4.12 -16.79
C LEU A 94 0.86 -3.65 -18.03
N ARG A 95 -0.26 -2.93 -17.85
CA ARG A 95 -1.02 -2.34 -18.95
C ARG A 95 -0.16 -1.37 -19.79
N ARG A 96 0.67 -0.53 -19.17
CA ARG A 96 1.53 0.45 -19.85
C ARG A 96 2.52 -0.19 -20.82
N LEU A 97 2.82 -1.48 -20.65
CA LEU A 97 3.66 -2.22 -21.61
C LEU A 97 3.01 -2.42 -22.98
N PHE A 98 1.69 -2.22 -23.08
CA PHE A 98 0.90 -2.42 -24.29
C PHE A 98 0.15 -1.14 -24.69
N PRO A 99 0.86 -0.07 -25.08
CA PRO A 99 0.26 1.25 -25.31
C PRO A 99 -0.69 1.28 -26.52
N THR A 100 -0.59 0.32 -27.43
CA THR A 100 -1.46 0.19 -28.61
C THR A 100 -2.76 -0.56 -28.32
N ILE A 101 -2.88 -1.21 -27.18
CA ILE A 101 -4.07 -1.97 -26.79
C ILE A 101 -4.99 -1.06 -25.97
N PRO A 102 -6.27 -0.93 -26.35
CA PRO A 102 -7.26 -0.30 -25.51
C PRO A 102 -7.67 -1.23 -24.36
N PHE A 103 -7.68 -0.72 -23.14
CA PHE A 103 -8.12 -1.43 -21.93
C PHE A 103 -9.33 -0.73 -21.28
N PRO A 104 -10.50 -0.67 -21.96
CA PRO A 104 -11.63 0.11 -21.45
C PRO A 104 -12.28 -0.51 -20.22
N SER A 105 -12.44 -1.85 -20.17
CA SER A 105 -13.04 -2.52 -19.01
C SER A 105 -12.13 -2.49 -17.80
N PHE A 106 -10.84 -2.70 -17.98
CA PHE A 106 -9.85 -2.55 -16.93
C PHE A 106 -9.75 -1.09 -16.44
N SER A 107 -9.73 -0.12 -17.36
CA SER A 107 -9.69 1.30 -16.98
C SER A 107 -10.92 1.74 -16.22
N LEU A 108 -12.11 1.22 -16.58
CA LEU A 108 -13.34 1.46 -15.84
C LEU A 108 -13.28 0.82 -14.43
N ALA A 109 -12.83 -0.43 -14.35
CA ALA A 109 -12.71 -1.15 -13.10
C ALA A 109 -11.68 -0.52 -12.16
N LEU A 110 -10.51 -0.14 -12.68
CA LEU A 110 -9.46 0.52 -11.93
C LEU A 110 -9.89 1.91 -11.45
N ALA A 111 -10.57 2.68 -12.30
CA ALA A 111 -11.10 3.98 -11.92
C ALA A 111 -12.19 3.87 -10.84
N GLU A 112 -13.05 2.85 -10.92
CA GLU A 112 -14.06 2.57 -9.89
C GLU A 112 -13.40 2.08 -8.59
N TYR A 113 -12.40 1.21 -8.68
CA TYR A 113 -11.60 0.78 -7.54
C TYR A 113 -10.91 1.97 -6.87
N GLY A 114 -10.16 2.78 -7.63
CA GLY A 114 -9.49 3.97 -7.12
C GLY A 114 -10.45 5.00 -6.54
N ARG A 115 -11.60 5.25 -7.21
CA ARG A 115 -12.63 6.17 -6.70
C ARG A 115 -13.18 5.74 -5.34
N ARG A 116 -13.34 4.44 -5.12
CA ARG A 116 -13.99 3.89 -3.93
C ARG A 116 -13.02 3.68 -2.77
N PHE A 117 -11.78 3.30 -3.04
CA PHE A 117 -10.85 2.82 -2.02
C PHE A 117 -9.54 3.61 -1.95
N HIS A 118 -9.13 4.26 -3.05
CA HIS A 118 -7.86 4.98 -3.14
C HIS A 118 -8.00 6.32 -3.87
N PRO A 119 -8.93 7.20 -3.46
CA PRO A 119 -9.18 8.47 -4.16
C PRO A 119 -7.96 9.39 -4.19
N GLU A 120 -7.08 9.28 -3.24
CA GLU A 120 -5.83 10.04 -3.12
C GLU A 120 -4.64 9.41 -3.86
N GLN A 121 -4.73 8.15 -4.23
CA GLN A 121 -3.69 7.57 -5.09
C GLN A 121 -3.79 8.21 -6.47
N VAL A 122 -2.63 8.50 -7.00
CA VAL A 122 -2.16 9.02 -8.29
C VAL A 122 -3.12 8.95 -9.50
N TYR A 123 -4.25 8.27 -9.38
CA TYR A 123 -5.31 8.29 -10.39
C TYR A 123 -5.87 9.72 -10.64
N GLY A 124 -5.61 10.66 -9.74
CA GLY A 124 -5.97 12.07 -9.87
C GLY A 124 -5.13 12.83 -10.90
N SER A 125 -3.80 12.71 -10.85
CA SER A 125 -2.89 13.33 -11.83
C SER A 125 -2.81 12.50 -13.11
N ASP A 126 -2.90 11.16 -13.02
CA ASP A 126 -2.83 10.23 -14.14
C ASP A 126 -4.22 9.85 -14.70
N ARG A 127 -5.30 10.44 -14.19
CA ARG A 127 -6.66 10.23 -14.73
C ARG A 127 -6.70 10.44 -16.25
N LYS A 128 -5.96 11.44 -16.74
CA LYS A 128 -5.83 11.69 -18.17
C LYS A 128 -5.09 10.56 -18.89
N GLU A 129 -4.05 10.02 -18.29
CA GLU A 129 -3.27 8.90 -18.83
C GLU A 129 -4.05 7.59 -18.73
N LEU A 130 -4.77 7.35 -17.62
CA LEU A 130 -5.69 6.23 -17.46
C LEU A 130 -6.74 6.21 -18.59
N LEU A 131 -7.34 7.36 -18.86
CA LEU A 131 -8.33 7.52 -19.91
C LEU A 131 -7.71 7.37 -21.32
N GLN A 132 -6.51 7.90 -21.54
CA GLN A 132 -5.80 7.71 -22.82
C GLN A 132 -5.55 6.24 -23.13
N GLY A 133 -5.24 5.43 -22.11
CA GLY A 133 -5.06 3.99 -22.26
C GLY A 133 -6.35 3.21 -22.55
N ALA A 134 -7.51 3.82 -22.46
CA ALA A 134 -8.76 3.24 -22.93
C ALA A 134 -8.94 3.39 -24.47
N GLY A 135 -7.99 4.06 -25.15
CA GLY A 135 -8.03 4.26 -26.60
C GLY A 135 -9.32 4.95 -27.07
N PRO A 136 -10.03 4.40 -28.08
CA PRO A 136 -11.26 5.01 -28.60
C PRO A 136 -12.39 5.17 -27.57
N TYR A 137 -12.29 4.52 -26.42
CA TYR A 137 -13.30 4.55 -25.34
C TYR A 137 -13.05 5.68 -24.32
N ALA A 138 -11.97 6.44 -24.49
CA ALA A 138 -11.52 7.44 -23.52
C ALA A 138 -12.59 8.51 -23.22
N ASP A 139 -13.21 9.07 -24.27
CA ASP A 139 -14.23 10.11 -24.13
C ASP A 139 -15.52 9.58 -23.46
N VAL A 140 -15.88 8.34 -23.74
CA VAL A 140 -17.05 7.66 -23.16
C VAL A 140 -16.81 7.41 -21.67
N LEU A 141 -15.61 6.97 -21.31
CA LEU A 141 -15.20 6.78 -19.92
C LEU A 141 -15.08 8.10 -19.16
N ALA A 142 -14.50 9.14 -19.77
CA ALA A 142 -14.38 10.45 -19.16
C ALA A 142 -15.74 11.02 -18.74
N GLY A 143 -16.73 10.97 -19.66
CA GLY A 143 -18.09 11.41 -19.37
C GLY A 143 -18.77 10.61 -18.27
N GLY A 144 -18.60 9.27 -18.28
CA GLY A 144 -19.18 8.39 -17.26
C GLY A 144 -18.54 8.56 -15.89
N LEU A 145 -17.22 8.64 -15.83
CA LEU A 145 -16.47 8.81 -14.57
C LEU A 145 -16.64 10.20 -13.95
N GLU A 146 -16.80 11.24 -14.77
CA GLU A 146 -17.09 12.57 -14.28
C GLU A 146 -18.46 12.61 -13.55
N VAL A 147 -19.44 11.91 -14.09
CA VAL A 147 -20.77 11.81 -13.46
C VAL A 147 -20.73 10.91 -12.21
N LEU A 148 -19.97 9.82 -12.23
CA LEU A 148 -19.75 8.98 -11.04
C LEU A 148 -19.07 9.75 -9.90
N GLY A 149 -18.12 10.63 -10.24
CA GLY A 149 -17.41 11.44 -9.25
C GLY A 149 -18.24 12.59 -8.64
N GLN A 150 -19.24 13.11 -9.39
CA GLN A 150 -20.02 14.28 -8.95
C GLN A 150 -21.36 13.92 -8.30
N LEU A 151 -21.97 12.80 -8.65
CA LEU A 151 -23.40 12.54 -8.37
C LEU A 151 -23.74 11.15 -7.85
N SER A 152 -22.76 10.31 -7.57
CA SER A 152 -23.00 8.94 -7.04
C SER A 152 -24.13 8.12 -7.71
N GLY A 153 -24.47 8.43 -8.94
CA GLY A 153 -25.54 7.80 -9.68
C GLY A 153 -25.07 6.94 -10.86
N VAL A 154 -24.94 5.62 -10.68
CA VAL A 154 -24.58 4.68 -11.77
C VAL A 154 -25.53 4.81 -12.96
N GLY A 155 -26.81 5.00 -12.72
CA GLY A 155 -27.80 5.22 -13.79
C GLY A 155 -27.51 6.46 -14.63
N LEU A 156 -27.05 7.55 -14.04
CA LEU A 156 -26.65 8.76 -14.73
C LEU A 156 -25.31 8.60 -15.48
N ALA A 157 -24.34 7.94 -14.86
CA ALA A 157 -23.06 7.62 -15.53
C ALA A 157 -23.27 6.72 -16.76
N VAL A 158 -24.12 5.70 -16.63
CA VAL A 158 -24.48 4.83 -17.76
C VAL A 158 -25.23 5.59 -18.84
N SER A 159 -26.16 6.48 -18.49
CA SER A 159 -26.87 7.29 -19.48
C SER A 159 -25.94 8.27 -20.21
N THR A 160 -24.96 8.85 -19.51
CA THR A 160 -23.93 9.72 -20.10
C THR A 160 -23.00 8.93 -21.01
N MET A 161 -22.56 7.73 -20.59
CA MET A 161 -21.78 6.83 -21.45
C MET A 161 -22.56 6.43 -22.70
N LYS A 162 -23.86 6.10 -22.58
CA LYS A 162 -24.73 5.79 -23.72
C LYS A 162 -24.88 6.98 -24.66
N ALA A 163 -25.04 8.18 -24.13
CA ALA A 163 -25.13 9.41 -24.95
C ALA A 163 -23.82 9.66 -25.72
N ALA A 164 -22.67 9.53 -25.07
CA ALA A 164 -21.36 9.69 -25.70
C ALA A 164 -21.07 8.59 -26.74
N ALA A 165 -21.60 7.37 -26.55
CA ALA A 165 -21.40 6.23 -27.43
C ALA A 165 -22.37 6.16 -28.62
N THR A 166 -23.39 7.01 -28.68
CA THR A 166 -24.52 6.89 -29.68
C THR A 166 -24.06 6.95 -31.10
N ALA A 167 -22.94 7.60 -31.43
CA ALA A 167 -22.44 7.78 -32.79
C ALA A 167 -21.60 6.59 -33.31
N GLN A 168 -21.18 5.66 -32.46
CA GLN A 168 -20.26 4.56 -32.82
C GLN A 168 -20.78 3.23 -32.26
N ARG A 169 -21.04 2.26 -33.18
CA ARG A 169 -21.61 0.95 -32.85
C ARG A 169 -20.74 0.18 -31.81
N GLN A 170 -19.43 0.15 -31.97
CA GLN A 170 -18.50 -0.55 -31.06
C GLN A 170 -18.55 0.01 -29.64
N LEU A 171 -18.57 1.35 -29.52
CA LEU A 171 -18.67 2.01 -28.22
C LEU A 171 -20.02 1.75 -27.57
N SER A 172 -21.10 1.77 -28.34
CA SER A 172 -22.45 1.46 -27.86
C SER A 172 -22.58 0.01 -27.40
N ASP A 173 -22.05 -0.94 -28.16
CA ASP A 173 -22.04 -2.36 -27.81
C ASP A 173 -21.23 -2.61 -26.53
N TRP A 174 -20.07 -1.96 -26.38
CA TRP A 174 -19.27 -2.06 -25.15
C TRP A 174 -20.02 -1.51 -23.93
N VAL A 175 -20.64 -0.33 -24.05
CA VAL A 175 -21.40 0.26 -22.93
C VAL A 175 -22.54 -0.67 -22.51
N GLN A 176 -23.32 -1.21 -23.46
CA GLN A 176 -24.47 -2.05 -23.16
C GLN A 176 -24.09 -3.43 -22.62
N ARG A 177 -23.07 -4.07 -23.19
CA ARG A 177 -22.72 -5.45 -22.85
C ARG A 177 -21.71 -5.57 -21.73
N ARG A 178 -20.94 -4.50 -21.45
CA ARG A 178 -19.84 -4.53 -20.48
C ARG A 178 -19.96 -3.47 -19.39
N ALA A 179 -19.90 -2.19 -19.76
CA ALA A 179 -19.83 -1.11 -18.79
C ALA A 179 -21.05 -1.04 -17.88
N GLU A 180 -22.25 -1.09 -18.44
CA GLU A 180 -23.49 -1.01 -17.67
C GLU A 180 -23.67 -2.20 -16.72
N PRO A 181 -23.62 -3.47 -17.17
CA PRO A 181 -23.78 -4.60 -16.26
C PRO A 181 -22.66 -4.71 -15.21
N TRP A 182 -21.44 -4.27 -15.57
CA TRP A 182 -20.34 -4.30 -14.63
C TRP A 182 -20.52 -3.23 -13.54
N LEU A 183 -20.81 -1.97 -13.90
CA LEU A 183 -21.06 -0.90 -12.94
C LEU A 183 -22.20 -1.22 -11.98
N GLN A 184 -23.26 -1.86 -12.45
CA GLN A 184 -24.37 -2.27 -11.59
C GLN A 184 -23.94 -3.32 -10.55
N ARG A 185 -23.11 -4.29 -10.97
CA ARG A 185 -22.61 -5.35 -10.08
C ARG A 185 -21.51 -4.84 -9.14
N SER A 186 -20.62 -3.97 -9.62
CA SER A 186 -19.47 -3.48 -8.85
C SER A 186 -19.87 -2.74 -7.57
N GLN A 187 -21.06 -2.13 -7.54
CA GLN A 187 -21.54 -1.39 -6.37
C GLN A 187 -21.69 -2.25 -5.10
N SER A 188 -21.99 -3.55 -5.27
CA SER A 188 -22.15 -4.48 -4.14
C SER A 188 -20.86 -5.23 -3.78
N LEU A 189 -19.76 -5.01 -4.50
CA LEU A 189 -18.50 -5.70 -4.27
C LEU A 189 -17.69 -5.02 -3.16
N SER A 190 -17.07 -5.82 -2.29
CA SER A 190 -16.07 -5.37 -1.34
C SER A 190 -14.78 -4.91 -2.05
N GLU A 191 -13.87 -4.28 -1.30
CA GLU A 191 -12.54 -3.91 -1.82
C GLU A 191 -11.81 -5.12 -2.40
N GLU A 192 -11.70 -6.19 -1.62
CA GLU A 192 -11.05 -7.43 -2.03
C GLU A 192 -11.72 -8.05 -3.27
N GLN A 193 -13.05 -8.09 -3.29
CA GLN A 193 -13.80 -8.59 -4.44
C GLN A 193 -13.60 -7.72 -5.69
N LEU A 194 -13.53 -6.39 -5.53
CA LEU A 194 -13.30 -5.49 -6.65
C LEU A 194 -11.83 -5.57 -7.12
N LEU A 195 -10.89 -5.65 -6.19
CA LEU A 195 -9.48 -5.89 -6.51
C LEU A 195 -9.29 -7.20 -7.29
N ALA A 196 -9.98 -8.28 -6.88
CA ALA A 196 -9.99 -9.55 -7.59
C ALA A 196 -10.62 -9.47 -9.00
N GLN A 197 -11.45 -8.46 -9.28
CA GLN A 197 -11.98 -8.23 -10.62
C GLN A 197 -10.97 -7.58 -11.58
N LEU A 198 -9.97 -6.85 -11.08
CA LEU A 198 -9.02 -6.12 -11.92
C LEU A 198 -8.24 -7.05 -12.87
N PRO A 199 -7.66 -8.17 -12.42
CA PRO A 199 -7.01 -9.13 -13.32
C PRO A 199 -7.96 -9.66 -14.40
N LEU A 200 -9.20 -9.95 -14.06
CA LEU A 200 -10.22 -10.47 -14.99
C LEU A 200 -10.58 -9.44 -16.07
N GLN A 201 -10.76 -8.18 -15.69
CA GLN A 201 -11.06 -7.11 -16.67
C GLN A 201 -9.85 -6.81 -17.55
N TRP A 202 -8.65 -6.85 -16.99
CA TRP A 202 -7.40 -6.73 -17.73
C TRP A 202 -7.26 -7.85 -18.77
N ALA A 203 -7.45 -9.09 -18.35
CA ALA A 203 -7.37 -10.26 -19.23
C ALA A 203 -8.41 -10.21 -20.35
N ARG A 204 -9.63 -9.79 -20.06
CA ARG A 204 -10.69 -9.63 -21.06
C ARG A 204 -10.35 -8.62 -22.13
N ASP A 205 -9.90 -7.42 -21.74
CA ASP A 205 -9.51 -6.39 -22.70
C ASP A 205 -8.32 -6.84 -23.55
N PHE A 206 -7.35 -7.50 -22.94
CA PHE A 206 -6.17 -8.04 -23.61
C PHE A 206 -6.55 -9.13 -24.64
N ARG A 207 -7.40 -10.10 -24.24
CA ARG A 207 -7.89 -11.16 -25.13
C ARG A 207 -8.72 -10.59 -26.30
N GLN A 208 -9.55 -9.59 -26.01
CA GLN A 208 -10.32 -8.91 -27.06
C GLN A 208 -9.42 -8.23 -28.10
N ALA A 209 -8.33 -7.61 -27.65
CA ALA A 209 -7.35 -6.98 -28.55
C ALA A 209 -6.54 -8.00 -29.36
N LEU A 210 -6.30 -9.20 -28.83
CA LEU A 210 -5.63 -10.28 -29.57
C LEU A 210 -6.49 -10.82 -30.71
N SER A 211 -7.82 -10.75 -30.59
CA SER A 211 -8.73 -11.20 -31.66
C SER A 211 -8.78 -10.16 -32.76
N SER A 212 -8.58 -10.60 -34.02
CA SER A 212 -8.73 -9.75 -35.21
C SER A 212 -10.18 -9.31 -35.45
N GLN A 213 -11.10 -9.59 -34.53
CA GLN A 213 -12.55 -9.39 -34.63
C GLN A 213 -13.05 -8.15 -33.85
N LEU A 214 -12.19 -7.18 -33.57
CA LEU A 214 -12.62 -5.90 -32.98
C LEU A 214 -13.79 -5.25 -33.71
N ASP A 215 -13.93 -5.52 -35.04
CA ASP A 215 -15.03 -4.99 -35.86
C ASP A 215 -16.37 -5.71 -35.63
N GLN A 216 -16.40 -6.89 -34.99
CA GLN A 216 -17.61 -7.71 -34.81
C GLN A 216 -18.31 -7.52 -33.45
N GLY A 217 -17.84 -6.60 -32.62
CA GLY A 217 -18.39 -6.38 -31.29
C GLY A 217 -17.71 -7.20 -30.18
N TRP A 218 -18.16 -6.99 -28.94
CA TRP A 218 -17.58 -7.62 -27.77
C TRP A 218 -18.23 -9.00 -27.53
N ASP A 219 -17.42 -10.07 -27.58
CA ASP A 219 -17.84 -11.44 -27.35
C ASP A 219 -16.95 -12.12 -26.29
N ASP A 220 -17.53 -12.81 -25.32
CA ASP A 220 -16.82 -13.55 -24.26
C ASP A 220 -16.26 -14.89 -24.75
N ALA A 221 -16.74 -15.40 -25.88
CA ALA A 221 -16.36 -16.70 -26.44
C ALA A 221 -15.18 -16.62 -27.43
N ILE A 222 -14.50 -15.48 -27.52
CA ILE A 222 -13.40 -15.28 -28.47
C ILE A 222 -12.21 -16.17 -28.09
N THR A 223 -11.79 -17.04 -29.02
CA THR A 223 -10.62 -17.88 -28.92
C THR A 223 -9.50 -17.31 -29.79
N TYR A 224 -8.32 -17.05 -29.17
CA TYR A 224 -7.15 -16.60 -29.90
C TYR A 224 -6.36 -17.80 -30.46
N ASN A 225 -6.12 -17.80 -31.76
CA ASN A 225 -5.39 -18.86 -32.48
C ASN A 225 -4.09 -18.36 -33.15
N GLY A 226 -3.65 -17.15 -32.79
CA GLY A 226 -2.40 -16.57 -33.27
C GLY A 226 -1.15 -17.07 -32.52
N PRO A 227 0.03 -16.55 -32.90
CA PRO A 227 1.25 -16.83 -32.16
C PRO A 227 1.13 -16.28 -30.71
N PRO A 228 1.59 -17.03 -29.69
CA PRO A 228 1.35 -16.65 -28.30
C PRO A 228 1.99 -15.29 -27.97
N PRO A 229 1.25 -14.37 -27.37
CA PRO A 229 1.84 -13.20 -26.74
C PRO A 229 2.81 -13.64 -25.64
N LEU A 230 3.81 -12.82 -25.35
CA LEU A 230 4.79 -13.10 -24.30
C LEU A 230 4.74 -12.00 -23.23
N ILE A 231 4.58 -12.41 -21.98
CA ILE A 231 4.73 -11.52 -20.82
C ILE A 231 5.84 -12.08 -19.93
N ALA A 232 6.87 -11.25 -19.71
CA ALA A 232 7.99 -11.59 -18.84
C ALA A 232 7.89 -10.80 -17.52
N LEU A 233 8.08 -11.48 -16.41
CA LEU A 233 8.15 -10.92 -15.07
C LEU A 233 9.53 -11.21 -14.49
N ASP A 234 10.25 -10.16 -14.11
CA ASP A 234 11.57 -10.28 -13.48
C ASP A 234 11.49 -9.94 -12.00
N THR A 235 12.42 -10.46 -11.18
CA THR A 235 12.51 -10.20 -9.73
C THR A 235 11.27 -10.63 -8.95
N TYR A 236 10.68 -11.78 -9.30
CA TYR A 236 9.43 -12.30 -8.73
C TYR A 236 9.48 -12.50 -7.21
N GLU A 237 10.64 -12.77 -6.63
CA GLU A 237 10.83 -12.96 -5.18
C GLU A 237 10.31 -11.78 -4.35
N THR A 238 10.20 -10.59 -4.91
CA THR A 238 9.66 -9.41 -4.21
C THR A 238 8.19 -9.56 -3.81
N LEU A 239 7.43 -10.40 -4.53
CA LEU A 239 6.04 -10.72 -4.19
C LEU A 239 5.93 -11.72 -3.04
N TRP A 240 7.02 -12.46 -2.71
CA TRP A 240 7.05 -13.55 -1.72
C TRP A 240 7.46 -13.12 -0.31
N HIS A 241 8.36 -12.16 -0.18
CA HIS A 241 9.03 -11.85 1.09
C HIS A 241 8.13 -11.24 2.17
N SER A 242 6.88 -10.98 1.90
CA SER A 242 5.95 -10.35 2.84
C SER A 242 5.06 -11.31 3.66
N GLY A 243 5.24 -12.63 3.56
CA GLY A 243 4.19 -13.60 3.90
C GLY A 243 4.39 -14.58 5.04
N MET A 244 5.56 -14.72 5.66
CA MET A 244 5.71 -15.66 6.77
C MET A 244 5.52 -14.98 8.12
N GLY A 245 4.26 -14.81 8.52
CA GLY A 245 3.93 -14.60 9.92
C GLY A 245 4.20 -15.90 10.72
N LYS A 246 4.91 -15.79 11.83
CA LYS A 246 5.19 -16.90 12.78
C LYS A 246 3.93 -17.55 13.38
N SER A 247 2.73 -17.16 13.00
CA SER A 247 1.45 -17.69 13.51
C SER A 247 0.91 -18.92 12.77
N GLY A 248 1.59 -19.44 11.75
CA GLY A 248 1.16 -20.65 11.03
C GLY A 248 -0.12 -20.51 10.19
N ARG A 249 -0.77 -19.36 10.17
CA ARG A 249 -1.83 -19.03 9.19
C ARG A 249 -1.17 -18.33 8.01
N ARG A 250 -1.30 -18.92 6.82
CA ARG A 250 -0.85 -18.32 5.57
C ARG A 250 -1.62 -16.99 5.39
N ARG A 251 -0.91 -15.86 5.35
CA ARG A 251 -1.46 -14.63 4.75
C ARG A 251 -1.76 -14.95 3.29
N GLU A 252 -2.83 -14.36 2.73
CA GLU A 252 -3.02 -14.46 1.28
C GLU A 252 -1.76 -13.92 0.59
N PRO A 253 -1.18 -14.71 -0.32
CA PRO A 253 0.06 -14.30 -0.98
C PRO A 253 -0.23 -13.04 -1.82
N ARG A 254 0.65 -12.06 -1.75
CA ARG A 254 0.56 -10.82 -2.58
C ARG A 254 0.55 -11.10 -4.08
N GLU A 255 0.81 -12.32 -4.46
CA GLU A 255 0.82 -12.82 -5.85
C GLU A 255 -0.56 -13.25 -6.37
N ARG A 256 -1.61 -13.28 -5.54
CA ARG A 256 -2.94 -13.77 -5.94
C ARG A 256 -3.44 -13.13 -7.23
N TRP A 257 -3.31 -11.82 -7.37
CA TRP A 257 -3.67 -11.11 -8.59
C TRP A 257 -2.97 -11.63 -9.84
N LEU A 258 -1.71 -12.08 -9.69
CA LEU A 258 -0.94 -12.64 -10.80
C LEU A 258 -1.44 -14.04 -11.17
N VAL A 259 -1.71 -14.87 -10.17
CA VAL A 259 -2.28 -16.21 -10.39
C VAL A 259 -3.63 -16.11 -11.10
N ASP A 260 -4.49 -15.19 -10.65
CA ASP A 260 -5.79 -14.95 -11.27
C ASP A 260 -5.62 -14.43 -12.72
N LEU A 261 -4.69 -13.51 -12.96
CA LEU A 261 -4.40 -13.02 -14.31
C LEU A 261 -3.86 -14.12 -15.25
N VAL A 262 -2.92 -14.93 -14.77
CA VAL A 262 -2.35 -16.04 -15.53
C VAL A 262 -3.42 -17.08 -15.84
N SER A 263 -4.30 -17.41 -14.90
CA SER A 263 -5.43 -18.31 -15.07
C SER A 263 -6.37 -17.89 -16.18
N GLU A 264 -6.60 -16.59 -16.31
CA GLU A 264 -7.48 -16.01 -17.33
C GLU A 264 -6.85 -15.89 -18.73
N LEU A 265 -5.54 -16.11 -18.86
CA LEU A 265 -4.81 -15.91 -20.12
C LEU A 265 -4.00 -17.15 -20.54
N PRO A 266 -4.63 -18.29 -20.83
CA PRO A 266 -3.93 -19.50 -21.26
C PRO A 266 -3.23 -19.34 -22.63
N GLU A 267 -3.64 -18.38 -23.44
CA GLU A 267 -3.00 -18.07 -24.72
C GLU A 267 -1.65 -17.36 -24.61
N VAL A 268 -1.33 -16.80 -23.43
CA VAL A 268 -0.08 -16.06 -23.18
C VAL A 268 1.01 -17.02 -22.73
N LEU A 269 2.21 -16.84 -23.25
CA LEU A 269 3.43 -17.45 -22.73
C LEU A 269 4.01 -16.56 -21.64
N TRP A 270 4.01 -17.06 -20.41
CA TRP A 270 4.53 -16.36 -19.24
C TRP A 270 5.96 -16.78 -18.95
N LEU A 271 6.87 -15.80 -18.81
CA LEU A 271 8.23 -16.02 -18.34
C LEU A 271 8.39 -15.36 -16.96
N ILE A 272 8.76 -16.13 -15.96
CA ILE A 272 8.93 -15.63 -14.59
C ILE A 272 10.37 -15.86 -14.15
N GLY A 273 11.08 -14.78 -13.81
CA GLY A 273 12.43 -14.80 -13.25
C GLY A 273 12.44 -14.48 -11.76
N GLY A 274 13.02 -15.34 -10.93
CA GLY A 274 13.06 -15.15 -9.48
C GLY A 274 14.24 -15.88 -8.81
N ARG A 275 14.39 -15.75 -7.50
CA ARG A 275 15.40 -16.49 -6.73
C ARG A 275 14.95 -17.90 -6.39
N ASP A 276 13.66 -18.06 -6.08
CA ASP A 276 13.09 -19.31 -5.59
C ASP A 276 12.11 -19.93 -6.61
N ARG A 277 11.82 -21.21 -6.42
CA ARG A 277 10.75 -21.89 -7.16
C ARG A 277 9.38 -21.32 -6.80
N LEU A 278 8.47 -21.28 -7.78
CA LEU A 278 7.06 -21.03 -7.48
C LEU A 278 6.46 -22.22 -6.71
N SER A 279 5.63 -21.91 -5.72
CA SER A 279 4.86 -22.90 -4.94
C SER A 279 3.35 -22.79 -5.19
N TRP A 280 2.93 -22.40 -6.42
CA TRP A 280 1.51 -22.24 -6.76
C TRP A 280 0.73 -23.54 -6.64
N GLU A 281 1.36 -24.69 -6.92
CA GLU A 281 0.78 -26.01 -6.73
C GLU A 281 0.40 -26.32 -5.27
N GLU A 282 1.19 -25.80 -4.32
CA GLU A 282 0.93 -25.98 -2.89
C GLU A 282 -0.03 -24.94 -2.32
N SER A 283 -0.05 -23.75 -2.93
CA SER A 283 -0.73 -22.56 -2.39
C SER A 283 -2.14 -22.38 -2.95
N TYR A 284 -2.40 -22.81 -4.20
CA TYR A 284 -3.65 -22.54 -4.91
C TYR A 284 -4.34 -23.81 -5.43
N ASP A 285 -3.71 -24.55 -6.36
CA ASP A 285 -4.28 -25.78 -6.93
C ASP A 285 -3.17 -26.69 -7.46
N GLN A 286 -3.39 -28.01 -7.37
CA GLN A 286 -2.45 -29.03 -7.89
C GLN A 286 -2.30 -28.97 -9.42
N GLY A 287 -3.27 -28.41 -10.15
CA GLY A 287 -3.16 -28.20 -11.61
C GLY A 287 -1.99 -27.34 -12.06
N TRP A 288 -1.45 -26.47 -11.17
CA TRP A 288 -0.29 -25.65 -11.46
C TRP A 288 1.02 -26.44 -11.62
N SER A 289 1.11 -27.67 -11.10
CA SER A 289 2.29 -28.52 -11.28
C SER A 289 2.52 -28.88 -12.76
N GLU A 290 1.44 -29.02 -13.56
CA GLU A 290 1.52 -29.32 -14.99
C GLU A 290 1.65 -28.04 -15.83
N ALA A 291 1.12 -26.92 -15.33
CA ALA A 291 1.13 -25.62 -16.03
C ALA A 291 2.46 -24.86 -15.89
N CYS A 292 3.22 -25.09 -14.82
CA CYS A 292 4.48 -24.39 -14.50
C CYS A 292 5.70 -25.29 -14.77
N GLU A 293 6.38 -25.08 -15.89
CA GLU A 293 7.67 -25.71 -16.16
C GLU A 293 8.78 -24.89 -15.49
N GLN A 294 9.44 -25.44 -14.45
CA GLN A 294 10.36 -24.71 -13.60
C GLN A 294 11.81 -25.16 -13.80
N HIS A 295 12.70 -24.21 -14.09
CA HIS A 295 14.09 -24.46 -14.39
C HIS A 295 15.03 -23.72 -13.44
N LEU A 296 15.98 -24.45 -12.85
CA LEU A 296 17.10 -23.87 -12.12
C LEU A 296 18.09 -23.24 -13.10
N VAL A 297 18.34 -21.94 -12.96
CA VAL A 297 19.40 -21.25 -13.70
C VAL A 297 20.67 -21.36 -12.89
N GLY A 298 21.54 -22.30 -13.27
CA GLY A 298 22.83 -22.53 -12.62
C GLY A 298 23.93 -21.62 -13.12
N GLN A 299 25.14 -21.85 -12.64
CA GLN A 299 26.38 -21.26 -13.18
C GLN A 299 26.62 -21.77 -14.60
N LEU A 300 27.31 -20.98 -15.43
CA LEU A 300 27.77 -21.44 -16.74
C LEU A 300 28.74 -22.61 -16.59
N SER A 301 28.67 -23.59 -17.49
CA SER A 301 29.71 -24.59 -17.60
C SER A 301 31.07 -23.95 -17.91
N GLU A 302 32.17 -24.65 -17.63
CA GLU A 302 33.48 -24.15 -17.98
C GLU A 302 33.63 -23.92 -19.48
N GLU A 303 33.01 -24.79 -20.29
CA GLU A 303 33.04 -24.70 -21.75
C GLU A 303 32.30 -23.46 -22.25
N ASP A 304 31.14 -23.17 -21.68
CA ASP A 304 30.33 -22.00 -22.03
C ASP A 304 30.92 -20.70 -21.54
N ALA A 305 31.43 -20.68 -20.32
CA ALA A 305 32.18 -19.54 -19.80
C ALA A 305 33.40 -19.23 -20.70
N ARG A 306 34.10 -20.26 -21.21
CA ARG A 306 35.20 -20.13 -22.16
C ARG A 306 34.69 -19.60 -23.52
N SER A 307 33.56 -20.13 -24.00
CA SER A 307 32.91 -19.63 -25.22
C SER A 307 32.51 -18.18 -25.08
N PHE A 308 31.95 -17.80 -23.94
CA PHE A 308 31.61 -16.42 -23.63
C PHE A 308 32.82 -15.48 -23.74
N LEU A 309 33.91 -15.82 -23.06
CA LEU A 309 35.14 -15.04 -23.08
C LEU A 309 35.70 -14.94 -24.51
N ALA A 310 35.66 -16.02 -25.27
CA ALA A 310 36.15 -16.04 -26.69
C ALA A 310 35.30 -15.12 -27.58
N LYS A 311 33.96 -15.12 -27.42
CA LYS A 311 33.04 -14.22 -28.14
C LYS A 311 33.27 -12.75 -27.74
N ARG A 312 33.71 -12.48 -26.51
CA ARG A 312 34.10 -11.15 -26.04
C ARG A 312 35.52 -10.76 -26.49
N GLY A 313 36.22 -11.63 -27.20
CA GLY A 313 37.55 -11.36 -27.78
C GLY A 313 38.72 -11.65 -26.84
N ILE A 314 38.48 -12.28 -25.70
CA ILE A 314 39.50 -12.72 -24.74
C ILE A 314 39.92 -14.13 -25.14
N LYS A 315 41.11 -14.26 -25.73
CA LYS A 315 41.57 -15.52 -26.33
C LYS A 315 42.87 -16.02 -25.71
N GLU A 316 43.56 -15.22 -24.91
CA GLU A 316 44.84 -15.57 -24.28
C GLU A 316 44.63 -16.68 -23.24
N PRO A 317 45.16 -17.90 -23.44
CA PRO A 317 44.86 -19.06 -22.61
C PRO A 317 45.09 -18.84 -21.12
N ALA A 318 46.21 -18.19 -20.76
CA ALA A 318 46.54 -17.96 -19.35
C ALA A 318 45.58 -16.97 -18.66
N ILE A 319 45.08 -15.99 -19.39
CA ILE A 319 44.09 -15.02 -18.90
C ILE A 319 42.72 -15.73 -18.77
N VAL A 320 42.31 -16.46 -19.81
CA VAL A 320 41.06 -17.22 -19.82
C VAL A 320 41.01 -18.20 -18.64
N GLU A 321 42.06 -19.03 -18.44
CA GLU A 321 42.09 -19.96 -17.30
C GLU A 321 42.02 -19.27 -15.94
N LYS A 322 42.63 -18.10 -15.84
CA LYS A 322 42.61 -17.33 -14.60
C LYS A 322 41.20 -16.79 -14.32
N ILE A 323 40.53 -16.22 -15.34
CA ILE A 323 39.17 -15.70 -15.22
C ILE A 323 38.18 -16.83 -14.88
N LEU A 324 38.22 -17.96 -15.60
CA LEU A 324 37.33 -19.11 -15.41
C LEU A 324 37.39 -19.64 -13.99
N ARG A 325 38.61 -19.80 -13.45
CA ARG A 325 38.84 -20.29 -12.09
C ARG A 325 38.24 -19.37 -11.04
N GLN A 326 38.24 -18.07 -11.26
CA GLN A 326 37.84 -17.07 -10.27
C GLN A 326 36.36 -16.68 -10.38
N ALA A 327 35.85 -16.54 -11.61
CA ALA A 327 34.45 -16.22 -11.85
C ALA A 327 33.52 -17.40 -11.56
N ALA A 328 34.08 -18.64 -11.49
CA ALA A 328 33.38 -19.86 -11.18
C ALA A 328 32.07 -20.04 -11.98
N GLY A 329 32.05 -19.59 -13.24
CA GLY A 329 30.88 -19.67 -14.11
C GLY A 329 29.76 -18.65 -13.81
N VAL A 330 29.93 -17.73 -12.87
CA VAL A 330 28.92 -16.69 -12.58
C VAL A 330 28.97 -15.61 -13.66
N PRO A 331 27.90 -15.39 -14.43
CA PRO A 331 27.88 -14.45 -15.56
C PRO A 331 28.25 -13.01 -15.19
N PHE A 332 27.80 -12.53 -14.02
CA PHE A 332 28.15 -11.20 -13.53
C PHE A 332 29.66 -10.99 -13.41
N TYR A 333 30.38 -11.95 -12.84
CA TYR A 333 31.83 -11.84 -12.68
C TYR A 333 32.58 -12.05 -14.00
N LEU A 334 32.06 -12.89 -14.90
CA LEU A 334 32.61 -12.99 -16.26
C LEU A 334 32.47 -11.68 -17.03
N GLU A 335 31.34 -11.01 -16.94
CA GLU A 335 31.12 -9.69 -17.56
C GLU A 335 32.04 -8.63 -16.93
N LEU A 336 32.19 -8.64 -15.62
CA LEU A 336 33.09 -7.76 -14.87
C LEU A 336 34.54 -7.89 -15.37
N GLU A 337 35.02 -9.11 -15.55
CA GLU A 337 36.39 -9.39 -16.09
C GLU A 337 36.53 -8.96 -17.55
N THR A 338 35.46 -9.08 -18.37
CA THR A 338 35.48 -8.57 -19.75
C THR A 338 35.61 -7.06 -19.80
N GLN A 339 34.91 -6.35 -18.92
CA GLN A 339 35.00 -4.89 -18.79
C GLN A 339 36.40 -4.47 -18.32
N LEU A 340 36.98 -5.20 -17.39
CA LEU A 340 38.38 -4.98 -16.94
C LEU A 340 39.35 -5.21 -18.06
N TYR A 341 39.20 -6.30 -18.86
CA TYR A 341 40.04 -6.59 -20.01
C TYR A 341 39.97 -5.48 -21.06
N ASP A 342 38.78 -4.97 -21.35
CA ASP A 342 38.58 -3.90 -22.32
C ASP A 342 39.21 -2.58 -21.88
N LYS A 343 39.17 -2.27 -20.60
CA LYS A 343 39.76 -1.05 -20.04
C LYS A 343 41.27 -1.15 -19.80
N THR A 344 41.81 -2.37 -19.74
CA THR A 344 43.25 -2.60 -19.56
C THR A 344 44.00 -2.44 -20.89
N PRO A 345 45.02 -1.54 -21.01
CA PRO A 345 45.85 -1.42 -22.20
C PRO A 345 46.50 -2.75 -22.59
N ALA A 346 46.53 -3.08 -23.88
CA ALA A 346 47.04 -4.38 -24.37
C ALA A 346 48.45 -4.75 -23.83
N ALA A 347 49.35 -3.75 -23.65
CA ALA A 347 50.68 -3.96 -23.11
C ALA A 347 50.65 -4.41 -21.61
N ASN A 348 49.56 -4.20 -20.89
CA ASN A 348 49.45 -4.48 -19.46
C ASN A 348 48.53 -5.69 -19.20
N ARG A 349 48.01 -6.40 -20.20
CA ARG A 349 47.14 -7.57 -20.06
C ARG A 349 48.00 -8.80 -19.70
N THR A 350 48.24 -8.98 -18.41
CA THR A 350 48.89 -10.17 -17.85
C THR A 350 47.92 -10.98 -17.01
N PRO A 351 48.11 -12.29 -16.81
CA PRO A 351 47.18 -13.09 -16.02
C PRO A 351 47.00 -12.61 -14.58
N GLU A 352 47.99 -11.88 -14.04
CA GLU A 352 47.96 -11.34 -12.69
C GLU A 352 46.97 -10.15 -12.56
N VAL A 353 46.63 -9.50 -13.66
CA VAL A 353 45.66 -8.39 -13.70
C VAL A 353 44.21 -8.89 -13.59
N PHE A 354 43.98 -10.15 -13.99
CA PHE A 354 42.65 -10.75 -14.07
C PHE A 354 42.46 -11.78 -12.97
N GLY A 355 41.17 -11.99 -12.61
CA GLY A 355 40.83 -12.85 -11.50
C GLY A 355 41.15 -12.19 -10.14
N GLY A 356 40.90 -12.91 -9.08
CA GLY A 356 41.00 -12.43 -7.70
C GLY A 356 39.63 -12.64 -7.00
N SER A 357 39.53 -12.25 -5.74
CA SER A 357 38.25 -12.24 -5.07
C SER A 357 37.26 -11.27 -5.76
N GLN A 358 35.99 -11.48 -5.60
CA GLN A 358 34.93 -10.60 -6.13
C GLN A 358 35.20 -9.12 -5.80
N ARG A 359 35.68 -8.87 -4.60
CA ARG A 359 36.09 -7.54 -4.14
C ARG A 359 37.23 -6.97 -4.97
N GLU A 360 38.30 -7.74 -5.18
CA GLU A 360 39.46 -7.30 -5.95
C GLU A 360 39.12 -7.02 -7.41
N GLN A 361 38.19 -7.76 -8.00
CA GLN A 361 37.70 -7.55 -9.35
C GLN A 361 36.98 -6.20 -9.50
N ILE A 362 36.04 -5.88 -8.57
CA ILE A 362 35.35 -4.61 -8.57
C ILE A 362 36.32 -3.45 -8.31
N GLU A 363 37.24 -3.60 -7.35
CA GLU A 363 38.23 -2.58 -7.08
C GLU A 363 39.13 -2.29 -8.29
N ARG A 364 39.55 -3.31 -9.01
CA ARG A 364 40.37 -3.15 -10.23
C ARG A 364 39.55 -2.45 -11.33
N LEU A 365 38.33 -2.85 -11.54
CA LEU A 365 37.44 -2.16 -12.47
C LEU A 365 37.32 -0.68 -12.13
N LEU A 366 37.14 -0.35 -10.87
CA LEU A 366 37.01 1.03 -10.39
C LEU A 366 38.29 1.86 -10.65
N THR A 367 39.48 1.24 -10.74
CA THR A 367 40.69 1.98 -11.08
C THR A 367 40.69 2.56 -12.50
N HIS A 368 39.83 2.01 -13.38
CA HIS A 368 39.73 2.47 -14.77
C HIS A 368 38.67 3.57 -14.96
N PHE A 369 37.86 3.85 -13.93
CA PHE A 369 37.00 5.01 -13.91
C PHE A 369 37.80 6.25 -13.50
N ASP A 370 37.39 7.42 -13.95
CA ASP A 370 37.99 8.64 -13.44
C ASP A 370 37.62 8.89 -11.97
N ALA A 371 38.26 9.86 -11.35
CA ALA A 371 38.05 10.12 -9.92
C ALA A 371 36.61 10.56 -9.62
N SER A 372 35.99 11.31 -10.55
CA SER A 372 34.60 11.81 -10.38
C SER A 372 33.55 10.71 -10.58
N GLU A 373 33.77 9.83 -11.57
CA GLU A 373 32.92 8.65 -11.79
C GLU A 373 32.94 7.71 -10.57
N ARG A 374 34.15 7.40 -10.06
CA ARG A 374 34.31 6.54 -8.88
C ARG A 374 33.62 7.10 -7.64
N ALA A 375 33.87 8.40 -7.38
CA ALA A 375 33.27 9.06 -6.24
C ALA A 375 31.72 9.05 -6.35
N THR A 376 31.21 9.26 -7.56
CA THR A 376 29.76 9.24 -7.80
C THR A 376 29.15 7.85 -7.66
N LEU A 377 29.77 6.80 -8.20
CA LEU A 377 29.28 5.41 -8.04
C LEU A 377 29.25 4.98 -6.57
N LYS A 378 30.28 5.33 -5.80
CA LYS A 378 30.32 5.07 -4.35
C LYS A 378 29.23 5.82 -3.61
N LEU A 379 29.01 7.08 -3.95
CA LEU A 379 27.94 7.90 -3.39
C LEU A 379 26.57 7.28 -3.68
N LEU A 380 26.29 6.94 -4.94
CA LEU A 380 25.00 6.43 -5.37
C LEU A 380 24.68 5.02 -4.82
N ALA A 381 25.70 4.22 -4.53
CA ALA A 381 25.52 2.92 -3.89
C ALA A 381 24.75 3.02 -2.55
N ALA A 382 24.87 4.14 -1.83
CA ALA A 382 24.17 4.36 -0.57
C ALA A 382 22.67 4.59 -0.72
N PHE A 383 22.23 5.14 -1.86
CA PHE A 383 20.82 5.52 -2.05
C PHE A 383 19.94 4.40 -2.62
N GLY A 384 20.52 3.38 -3.24
CA GLY A 384 19.81 2.31 -3.93
C GLY A 384 19.22 2.81 -5.25
N ILE A 385 17.96 3.26 -5.24
CA ILE A 385 17.31 3.88 -6.39
C ILE A 385 17.49 5.39 -6.30
N TRP A 386 17.77 6.05 -7.42
CA TRP A 386 17.84 7.52 -7.50
C TRP A 386 17.16 8.02 -8.78
N ASP A 387 16.70 9.25 -8.74
CA ASP A 387 16.20 10.03 -9.85
C ASP A 387 17.18 11.18 -10.18
N ARG A 388 16.82 12.02 -11.15
CA ARG A 388 17.64 13.16 -11.57
C ARG A 388 17.83 14.19 -10.46
N GLU A 389 16.82 14.40 -9.63
CA GLU A 389 16.86 15.42 -8.58
C GLU A 389 17.81 14.99 -7.46
N LEU A 390 17.60 13.80 -6.90
CA LEU A 390 18.48 13.23 -5.88
C LEU A 390 19.92 13.14 -6.38
N PHE A 391 20.12 12.67 -7.62
CA PHE A 391 21.42 12.61 -8.25
C PHE A 391 22.11 13.98 -8.26
N SER A 392 21.43 15.00 -8.82
CA SER A 392 21.98 16.36 -8.96
C SER A 392 22.33 16.97 -7.60
N GLN A 393 21.46 16.82 -6.61
CA GLN A 393 21.68 17.36 -5.27
C GLN A 393 22.84 16.64 -4.55
N ALA A 394 22.88 15.30 -4.60
CA ALA A 394 23.91 14.51 -3.96
C ALA A 394 25.30 14.78 -4.56
N VAL A 395 25.40 14.72 -5.89
CA VAL A 395 26.68 14.98 -6.62
C VAL A 395 27.21 16.37 -6.33
N THR A 396 26.32 17.37 -6.27
CA THR A 396 26.70 18.76 -5.95
C THR A 396 27.15 18.90 -4.49
N HIS A 397 26.40 18.34 -3.56
CA HIS A 397 26.69 18.44 -2.13
C HIS A 397 28.04 17.79 -1.76
N PHE A 398 28.30 16.59 -2.29
CA PHE A 398 29.54 15.86 -2.02
C PHE A 398 30.68 16.22 -2.95
N ALA A 399 30.45 17.17 -3.86
CA ALA A 399 31.47 17.68 -4.79
C ALA A 399 32.25 16.56 -5.48
N THR A 400 31.58 15.53 -6.00
CA THR A 400 32.21 14.36 -6.64
C THR A 400 33.00 14.73 -7.89
N GLY A 401 32.78 15.93 -8.46
CA GLY A 401 33.33 16.39 -9.70
C GLY A 401 32.62 15.90 -10.95
N TYR A 402 31.60 15.05 -10.80
CA TYR A 402 30.77 14.58 -11.90
C TYR A 402 29.68 15.64 -12.24
N PRO A 403 29.28 15.80 -13.53
CA PRO A 403 28.29 16.78 -13.91
C PRO A 403 26.92 16.49 -13.22
N ALA A 404 26.33 17.47 -12.58
CA ALA A 404 25.03 17.35 -11.90
C ALA A 404 23.86 16.97 -12.85
N THR A 405 24.02 17.23 -14.16
CA THR A 405 23.07 16.85 -15.22
C THR A 405 23.37 15.50 -15.84
N GLY A 406 24.43 14.80 -15.40
CA GLY A 406 24.97 13.60 -16.02
C GLY A 406 24.27 12.29 -15.63
N ALA A 407 23.12 12.32 -14.95
CA ALA A 407 22.42 11.11 -14.49
C ALA A 407 22.15 10.11 -15.62
N ALA A 408 21.66 10.58 -16.77
CA ALA A 408 21.37 9.74 -17.92
C ALA A 408 22.63 9.22 -18.63
N GLU A 409 23.76 9.95 -18.53
CA GLU A 409 25.05 9.48 -19.06
C GLU A 409 25.64 8.39 -18.16
N LEU A 410 25.57 8.58 -16.85
CA LEU A 410 25.96 7.57 -15.87
C LEU A 410 25.08 6.32 -16.00
N GLY A 411 23.78 6.48 -16.21
CA GLY A 411 22.81 5.39 -16.44
C GLY A 411 23.12 4.48 -17.65
N ARG A 412 24.09 4.84 -18.50
CA ARG A 412 24.57 3.98 -19.59
C ARG A 412 25.66 2.98 -19.18
N PHE A 413 26.15 3.08 -17.94
CA PHE A 413 27.05 2.04 -17.45
C PHE A 413 26.28 0.72 -17.27
N TRP A 414 26.92 -0.37 -17.69
CA TRP A 414 26.32 -1.72 -17.63
C TRP A 414 25.88 -2.17 -16.24
N SER A 415 26.47 -1.60 -15.19
CA SER A 415 26.14 -1.89 -13.79
C SER A 415 25.01 -1.01 -13.23
N ILE A 416 24.44 -0.15 -14.06
CA ILE A 416 23.32 0.72 -13.68
C ILE A 416 22.11 0.32 -14.51
N GLU A 417 21.04 -0.05 -13.81
CA GLU A 417 19.80 -0.49 -14.39
C GLU A 417 18.77 0.64 -14.34
N PRO A 418 18.10 0.97 -15.45
CA PRO A 418 17.00 1.92 -15.44
C PRO A 418 15.76 1.27 -14.81
N ILE A 419 15.13 1.96 -13.84
CA ILE A 419 13.86 1.57 -13.21
C ILE A 419 12.81 2.62 -13.60
N GLY A 420 12.12 2.39 -14.73
CA GLY A 420 11.18 3.37 -15.30
C GLY A 420 11.88 4.48 -16.10
N GLU A 421 11.19 5.59 -16.34
CA GLU A 421 11.65 6.61 -17.30
C GLU A 421 12.79 7.49 -16.81
N ASP A 422 12.83 7.82 -15.51
CA ASP A 422 13.79 8.75 -14.91
C ASP A 422 14.39 8.28 -13.57
N ARG A 423 14.37 6.97 -13.33
CA ARG A 423 14.96 6.37 -12.12
C ARG A 423 16.00 5.33 -12.50
N TRP A 424 17.05 5.22 -11.71
CA TRP A 424 18.16 4.28 -11.91
C TRP A 424 18.56 3.62 -10.59
N GLN A 425 19.13 2.43 -10.73
CA GLN A 425 19.66 1.66 -9.61
C GLN A 425 21.01 1.08 -10.01
N LEU A 426 21.97 1.06 -9.08
CA LEU A 426 23.20 0.31 -9.26
C LEU A 426 22.94 -1.17 -9.00
N HIS A 427 23.50 -2.04 -9.83
CA HIS A 427 23.39 -3.50 -9.66
C HIS A 427 23.72 -3.90 -8.20
N ASN A 428 22.87 -4.75 -7.61
CA ASN A 428 22.90 -5.03 -6.17
C ASN A 428 24.26 -5.52 -5.67
N GLU A 429 24.92 -6.42 -6.40
CA GLU A 429 26.26 -6.91 -6.04
C GLU A 429 27.31 -5.78 -6.01
N MET A 430 27.25 -4.87 -6.99
CA MET A 430 28.13 -3.71 -7.06
C MET A 430 27.85 -2.74 -5.91
N ALA A 431 26.57 -2.44 -5.66
CA ALA A 431 26.18 -1.54 -4.59
C ALA A 431 26.60 -2.08 -3.22
N HIS A 432 26.32 -3.37 -2.96
CA HIS A 432 26.71 -4.02 -1.71
C HIS A 432 28.23 -3.97 -1.47
N HIS A 433 29.00 -4.24 -2.53
CA HIS A 433 30.46 -4.23 -2.46
C HIS A 433 31.03 -2.83 -2.19
N LEU A 434 30.51 -1.81 -2.90
CA LEU A 434 30.92 -0.42 -2.70
C LEU A 434 30.59 0.07 -1.30
N GLN A 435 29.41 -0.24 -0.78
CA GLN A 435 29.03 0.11 0.59
C GLN A 435 29.89 -0.60 1.64
N ALA A 436 30.14 -1.90 1.48
CA ALA A 436 30.97 -2.67 2.40
C ALA A 436 32.44 -2.21 2.39
N ASP A 437 32.94 -1.72 1.25
CA ASP A 437 34.27 -1.16 1.15
C ASP A 437 34.36 0.23 1.79
N GLU A 438 33.44 1.15 1.46
CA GLU A 438 33.42 2.51 2.04
C GLU A 438 33.22 2.48 3.55
N SER A 439 32.36 1.62 4.08
CA SER A 439 32.17 1.48 5.53
C SER A 439 33.43 1.09 6.29
N LYS A 440 34.38 0.38 5.62
CA LYS A 440 35.65 -0.06 6.23
C LYS A 440 36.80 0.89 5.99
N ARG A 441 36.86 1.57 4.81
CA ARG A 441 37.96 2.43 4.41
C ARG A 441 37.83 3.88 4.88
N ASP A 442 36.61 4.40 4.82
CA ASP A 442 36.26 5.77 5.20
C ASP A 442 34.90 5.83 5.87
N GLU A 443 34.87 5.32 7.10
CA GLU A 443 33.65 5.35 7.93
C GLU A 443 33.09 6.78 8.10
N GLY A 444 33.96 7.78 8.08
CA GLY A 444 33.60 9.20 8.21
C GLY A 444 32.75 9.66 7.03
N THR A 445 33.23 9.48 5.80
CA THR A 445 32.51 9.80 4.56
C THR A 445 31.28 8.91 4.40
N PHE A 446 31.39 7.61 4.68
CA PHE A 446 30.25 6.68 4.64
C PHE A 446 29.10 7.18 5.51
N LYS A 447 29.36 7.48 6.77
CA LYS A 447 28.35 8.03 7.70
C LYS A 447 27.87 9.42 7.28
N ALA A 448 28.70 10.25 6.67
CA ALA A 448 28.30 11.57 6.17
C ALA A 448 27.28 11.45 5.03
N VAL A 449 27.50 10.52 4.10
CA VAL A 449 26.55 10.22 3.01
C VAL A 449 25.19 9.77 3.58
N HIS A 450 25.21 8.86 4.53
CA HIS A 450 23.97 8.38 5.14
C HIS A 450 23.29 9.45 6.00
N ARG A 451 24.02 10.34 6.71
CA ARG A 451 23.42 11.49 7.40
C ARG A 451 22.74 12.46 6.44
N TRP A 452 23.38 12.74 5.32
CA TRP A 452 22.78 13.60 4.31
C TRP A 452 21.56 12.95 3.68
N GLY A 453 21.62 11.66 3.32
CA GLY A 453 20.48 10.90 2.80
C GLY A 453 19.33 10.84 3.80
N PHE A 454 19.62 10.64 5.09
CA PHE A 454 18.61 10.70 6.14
C PHE A 454 17.93 12.08 6.18
N ALA A 455 18.72 13.16 6.22
CA ALA A 455 18.17 14.52 6.25
C ALA A 455 17.37 14.86 4.97
N TYR A 456 17.80 14.36 3.81
CA TYR A 456 17.12 14.55 2.53
C TYR A 456 15.71 13.94 2.52
N PHE A 457 15.57 12.71 3.04
CA PHE A 457 14.31 12.00 3.05
C PHE A 457 13.44 12.31 4.27
N ASP A 458 14.03 12.47 5.46
CA ASP A 458 13.30 12.75 6.69
C ASP A 458 12.91 14.22 6.85
N GLY A 459 13.76 15.15 6.36
CA GLY A 459 13.51 16.58 6.50
C GLY A 459 12.16 17.06 5.96
N PRO A 460 11.74 16.65 4.75
CA PRO A 460 10.42 16.97 4.23
C PRO A 460 9.25 16.39 5.03
N LEU A 461 9.49 15.32 5.81
CA LEU A 461 8.47 14.71 6.67
C LEU A 461 8.28 15.46 7.99
N GLU A 462 9.26 16.27 8.39
CA GLU A 462 9.22 16.97 9.67
C GLU A 462 8.18 18.10 9.64
N GLY A 463 7.20 18.03 10.56
CA GLY A 463 6.18 19.06 10.72
C GLY A 463 5.13 19.07 9.60
N LEU A 464 4.99 18.01 8.80
CA LEU A 464 3.87 17.87 7.87
C LEU A 464 2.55 17.93 8.62
N GLU A 465 1.66 18.79 8.15
CA GLU A 465 0.26 18.83 8.57
C GLU A 465 -0.51 17.67 7.91
N ALA A 466 -1.54 17.12 8.58
CA ALA A 466 -2.31 15.97 8.11
C ALA A 466 -2.77 16.10 6.63
N LYS A 467 -3.26 17.27 6.23
CA LYS A 467 -3.69 17.55 4.85
C LYS A 467 -2.59 17.53 3.80
N ALA A 468 -1.33 17.64 4.21
CA ALA A 468 -0.17 17.64 3.31
C ALA A 468 0.46 16.26 3.15
N ILE A 469 0.03 15.28 3.96
CA ILE A 469 0.56 13.91 3.93
C ILE A 469 0.06 13.20 2.66
N GLN A 470 1.00 12.66 1.88
CA GLN A 470 0.75 11.98 0.61
C GLN A 470 1.32 10.55 0.61
N ALA A 471 0.86 9.69 -0.28
CA ALA A 471 1.35 8.30 -0.40
C ALA A 471 2.88 8.22 -0.58
N ASP A 472 3.48 9.18 -1.30
CA ASP A 472 4.94 9.26 -1.50
C ASP A 472 5.72 9.49 -0.19
N ASP A 473 5.08 9.99 0.87
CA ASP A 473 5.74 10.22 2.16
C ASP A 473 6.06 8.89 2.87
N ALA A 474 5.27 7.85 2.63
CA ALA A 474 5.61 6.50 3.10
C ALA A 474 6.85 5.95 2.39
N GLU A 475 7.02 6.17 1.07
CA GLU A 475 8.25 5.82 0.34
C GLU A 475 9.45 6.63 0.89
N ARG A 476 9.26 7.94 1.14
CA ARG A 476 10.29 8.79 1.77
C ARG A 476 10.68 8.26 3.15
N LEU A 477 9.71 7.89 3.99
CA LEU A 477 9.97 7.31 5.31
C LEU A 477 10.76 6.00 5.19
N GLN A 478 10.41 5.12 4.27
CA GLN A 478 11.12 3.87 4.03
C GLN A 478 12.58 4.12 3.59
N ARG A 479 12.80 5.12 2.75
CA ARG A 479 14.15 5.53 2.32
C ARG A 479 14.93 6.17 3.45
N ALA A 480 14.31 7.00 4.28
CA ALA A 480 14.92 7.57 5.48
C ALA A 480 15.34 6.47 6.47
N LEU A 481 14.49 5.44 6.69
CA LEU A 481 14.79 4.29 7.55
C LEU A 481 16.06 3.56 7.09
N ARG A 482 16.27 3.37 5.80
CA ARG A 482 17.49 2.77 5.26
C ARG A 482 18.74 3.51 5.72
N HIS A 483 18.70 4.83 5.75
CA HIS A 483 19.83 5.66 6.19
C HIS A 483 19.93 5.75 7.72
N ALA A 484 18.81 5.87 8.41
CA ALA A 484 18.76 5.91 9.88
C ALA A 484 19.48 4.70 10.51
N ARG A 485 19.25 3.51 9.97
CA ARG A 485 19.87 2.25 10.43
C ARG A 485 21.39 2.22 10.38
N VAL A 486 21.98 3.04 9.55
CA VAL A 486 23.45 3.14 9.41
C VAL A 486 24.04 4.16 10.37
N ILE A 487 23.32 5.24 10.64
CA ILE A 487 23.85 6.38 11.41
C ILE A 487 23.42 6.40 12.87
N GLN A 488 22.35 5.71 13.20
CA GLN A 488 21.77 5.68 14.55
C GLN A 488 21.91 4.28 15.18
N PRO A 489 22.07 4.19 16.48
CA PRO A 489 21.93 2.93 17.22
C PRO A 489 20.55 2.29 16.98
N PRO A 490 20.43 0.95 17.02
CA PRO A 490 19.19 0.27 16.72
C PRO A 490 17.96 0.76 17.50
N ALA A 491 18.09 0.98 18.79
CA ALA A 491 16.98 1.49 19.60
C ALA A 491 16.59 2.94 19.23
N GLU A 492 17.55 3.77 18.82
CA GLU A 492 17.27 5.17 18.46
C GLU A 492 16.52 5.29 17.14
N TRP A 493 16.93 4.53 16.10
CA TRP A 493 16.19 4.57 14.82
C TRP A 493 14.81 3.91 14.97
N ALA A 494 14.66 2.90 15.84
CA ALA A 494 13.35 2.31 16.11
C ALA A 494 12.41 3.35 16.76
N ALA A 495 12.89 4.06 17.78
CA ALA A 495 12.12 5.13 18.44
C ALA A 495 11.80 6.30 17.48
N TRP A 496 12.74 6.67 16.59
CA TRP A 496 12.49 7.66 15.53
C TRP A 496 11.39 7.17 14.56
N LEU A 497 11.43 5.89 14.16
CA LEU A 497 10.43 5.32 13.25
C LEU A 497 9.03 5.32 13.90
N VAL A 498 8.93 4.90 15.16
CA VAL A 498 7.68 4.99 15.95
C VAL A 498 7.10 6.40 15.87
N LYS A 499 7.90 7.42 16.18
CA LYS A 499 7.46 8.82 16.15
C LYS A 499 6.98 9.27 14.75
N ARG A 500 7.66 8.83 13.69
CA ARG A 500 7.25 9.18 12.31
C ARG A 500 5.97 8.45 11.89
N LEU A 501 5.82 7.18 12.28
CA LEU A 501 4.59 6.43 12.03
C LEU A 501 3.38 7.06 12.75
N GLU A 502 3.56 7.53 13.99
CA GLU A 502 2.53 8.28 14.72
C GLU A 502 2.14 9.57 13.97
N GLN A 503 3.14 10.37 13.58
CA GLN A 503 2.91 11.65 12.91
C GLN A 503 2.22 11.46 11.55
N LEU A 504 2.71 10.55 10.71
CA LEU A 504 2.14 10.32 9.37
C LEU A 504 0.82 9.54 9.43
N GLY A 505 0.56 8.83 10.53
CA GLY A 505 -0.71 8.16 10.78
C GLY A 505 -1.90 9.12 11.00
N GLU A 506 -1.64 10.42 11.19
CA GLU A 506 -2.68 11.47 11.20
C GLU A 506 -3.29 11.70 9.81
N GLY A 507 -2.59 11.32 8.73
CA GLY A 507 -3.11 11.31 7.37
C GLY A 507 -3.83 10.00 7.05
N THR A 508 -4.27 9.85 5.79
CA THR A 508 -5.05 8.69 5.33
C THR A 508 -4.22 7.63 4.61
N ILE A 509 -2.88 7.67 4.75
CA ILE A 509 -1.95 6.75 4.08
C ILE A 509 -1.62 5.49 4.92
N TRP A 510 -2.59 4.96 5.67
CA TRP A 510 -2.34 3.89 6.64
C TRP A 510 -1.83 2.59 6.02
N GLN A 511 -2.30 2.19 4.83
CA GLN A 511 -1.82 1.00 4.13
C GLN A 511 -0.34 1.08 3.72
N PRO A 512 0.14 2.15 3.07
CA PRO A 512 1.56 2.35 2.82
C PRO A 512 2.41 2.40 4.11
N LEU A 513 1.92 3.07 5.17
CA LEU A 513 2.62 3.12 6.45
C LEU A 513 2.71 1.76 7.13
N LEU A 514 1.69 0.93 7.00
CA LEU A 514 1.69 -0.45 7.54
C LEU A 514 2.86 -1.26 6.96
N ALA A 515 3.12 -1.16 5.66
CA ALA A 515 4.26 -1.84 5.05
C ALA A 515 5.60 -1.36 5.61
N VAL A 516 5.74 -0.05 5.89
CA VAL A 516 6.96 0.50 6.52
C VAL A 516 7.09 0.02 7.96
N ALA A 517 5.99 -0.02 8.73
CA ALA A 517 5.98 -0.52 10.11
C ALA A 517 6.35 -2.02 10.17
N GLU A 518 5.77 -2.85 9.29
CA GLU A 518 6.11 -4.28 9.16
C GLU A 518 7.60 -4.48 8.91
N ARG A 519 8.16 -3.71 7.99
CA ARG A 519 9.59 -3.75 7.69
C ARG A 519 10.43 -3.26 8.87
N GLY A 520 10.00 -2.19 9.55
CA GLY A 520 10.66 -1.69 10.76
C GLY A 520 10.73 -2.76 11.85
N VAL A 521 9.64 -3.48 12.11
CA VAL A 521 9.60 -4.62 13.04
C VAL A 521 10.60 -5.70 12.65
N GLN A 522 10.55 -6.14 11.38
CA GLN A 522 11.45 -7.21 10.89
C GLN A 522 12.93 -6.83 11.03
N GLU A 523 13.28 -5.59 10.69
CA GLU A 523 14.65 -5.10 10.77
C GLU A 523 15.12 -4.93 12.23
N ALA A 524 14.24 -4.47 13.12
CA ALA A 524 14.52 -4.37 14.55
C ALA A 524 14.73 -5.77 15.16
N GLU A 525 13.88 -6.75 14.82
CA GLU A 525 14.04 -8.15 15.26
C GLU A 525 15.38 -8.75 14.84
N ASN A 526 15.83 -8.47 13.62
CA ASN A 526 17.10 -9.00 13.10
C ASN A 526 18.32 -8.45 13.85
N VAL A 527 18.26 -7.22 14.34
CA VAL A 527 19.41 -6.53 14.95
C VAL A 527 19.37 -6.58 16.47
N LEU A 528 18.19 -6.37 17.07
CA LEU A 528 18.00 -6.31 18.53
C LEU A 528 17.55 -7.65 19.10
N GLY A 529 16.99 -8.54 18.25
CA GLY A 529 16.32 -9.76 18.68
C GLY A 529 14.81 -9.57 18.88
N ALA A 530 14.08 -10.69 18.74
CA ALA A 530 12.61 -10.70 18.69
C ALA A 530 11.91 -10.30 20.02
N ASN A 531 12.66 -10.16 21.10
CA ASN A 531 12.17 -9.87 22.45
C ASN A 531 12.71 -8.55 23.00
N ASP A 532 13.24 -7.67 22.16
CA ASP A 532 13.71 -6.35 22.60
C ASP A 532 12.52 -5.38 22.75
N PRO A 533 12.50 -4.52 23.78
CA PRO A 533 11.43 -3.54 23.99
C PRO A 533 11.18 -2.58 22.81
N ALA A 534 12.22 -2.19 22.08
CA ALA A 534 12.05 -1.37 20.90
C ALA A 534 11.24 -2.08 19.78
N VAL A 535 11.26 -3.42 19.77
CA VAL A 535 10.39 -4.23 18.90
C VAL A 535 8.95 -4.16 19.40
N ALA A 536 8.72 -4.15 20.73
CA ALA A 536 7.38 -4.00 21.29
C ALA A 536 6.75 -2.65 20.90
N ASP A 537 7.51 -1.56 20.93
CA ASP A 537 7.04 -0.25 20.49
C ASP A 537 6.62 -0.24 19.02
N LEU A 538 7.42 -0.83 18.13
CA LEU A 538 7.09 -0.94 16.71
C LEU A 538 5.89 -1.87 16.47
N LEU A 539 5.74 -2.97 17.21
CA LEU A 539 4.57 -3.85 17.16
C LEU A 539 3.30 -3.11 17.58
N ASN A 540 3.38 -2.25 18.59
CA ASN A 540 2.27 -1.38 19.01
C ASN A 540 1.84 -0.43 17.88
N GLN A 541 2.79 0.18 17.16
CA GLN A 541 2.49 1.06 16.04
C GLN A 541 1.88 0.28 14.86
N GLN A 542 2.45 -0.87 14.51
CA GLN A 542 1.89 -1.74 13.49
C GLN A 542 0.45 -2.18 13.85
N ALA A 543 0.21 -2.56 15.10
CA ALA A 543 -1.13 -2.95 15.57
C ALA A 543 -2.11 -1.77 15.57
N SER A 544 -1.64 -0.56 15.89
CA SER A 544 -2.46 0.66 15.81
C SER A 544 -2.90 0.96 14.38
N LEU A 545 -1.99 0.87 13.41
CA LEU A 545 -2.34 1.04 11.99
C LEU A 545 -3.35 -0.02 11.51
N LEU A 546 -3.17 -1.29 11.91
CA LEU A 546 -4.13 -2.36 11.61
C LEU A 546 -5.49 -2.11 12.25
N GLN A 547 -5.51 -1.55 13.46
CA GLN A 547 -6.76 -1.20 14.15
C GLN A 547 -7.50 -0.07 13.42
N VAL A 548 -6.80 0.94 12.93
CA VAL A 548 -7.42 2.05 12.16
C VAL A 548 -8.11 1.53 10.91
N ILE A 549 -7.51 0.56 10.21
CA ILE A 549 -8.10 -0.06 9.01
C ILE A 549 -9.01 -1.26 9.34
N ALA A 550 -9.49 -1.38 10.57
CA ALA A 550 -10.38 -2.42 11.09
C ALA A 550 -9.89 -3.88 10.96
N ARG A 551 -8.59 -4.10 10.75
CA ARG A 551 -7.99 -5.44 10.76
C ARG A 551 -7.70 -5.91 12.19
N TYR A 552 -8.74 -6.04 12.99
CA TYR A 552 -8.66 -6.31 14.43
C TYR A 552 -8.05 -7.67 14.76
N GLU A 553 -8.35 -8.71 13.96
CA GLU A 553 -7.79 -10.06 14.14
C GLU A 553 -6.27 -10.10 13.94
N ASP A 554 -5.74 -9.25 13.07
CA ASP A 554 -4.30 -9.12 12.85
C ASP A 554 -3.63 -8.23 13.91
N ALA A 555 -4.32 -7.23 14.42
CA ALA A 555 -3.81 -6.31 15.44
C ALA A 555 -3.65 -6.98 16.82
N GLU A 556 -4.61 -7.83 17.22
CA GLU A 556 -4.61 -8.44 18.57
C GLU A 556 -3.35 -9.25 18.88
N PRO A 557 -2.87 -10.17 18.03
CA PRO A 557 -1.66 -10.93 18.32
C PRO A 557 -0.41 -10.05 18.44
N LEU A 558 -0.35 -8.90 17.76
CA LEU A 558 0.76 -7.96 17.85
C LEU A 558 0.75 -7.22 19.18
N TYR A 559 -0.40 -6.72 19.64
CA TYR A 559 -0.54 -6.12 20.96
C TYR A 559 -0.22 -7.12 22.08
N ARG A 560 -0.69 -8.37 21.97
CA ARG A 560 -0.35 -9.43 22.95
C ARG A 560 1.13 -9.75 22.97
N ARG A 561 1.77 -9.72 21.80
CA ARG A 561 3.21 -9.96 21.69
C ARG A 561 4.01 -8.80 22.27
N ALA A 562 3.64 -7.56 21.99
CA ALA A 562 4.27 -6.38 22.57
C ALA A 562 4.20 -6.44 24.11
N LEU A 563 3.01 -6.68 24.64
CA LEU A 563 2.80 -6.88 26.07
C LEU A 563 3.70 -7.97 26.67
N ALA A 564 3.80 -9.12 26.01
CA ALA A 564 4.64 -10.23 26.50
C ALA A 564 6.14 -9.87 26.50
N ILE A 565 6.61 -9.09 25.53
CA ILE A 565 7.99 -8.59 25.47
C ILE A 565 8.25 -7.65 26.62
N ASP A 566 7.36 -6.68 26.86
CA ASP A 566 7.55 -5.68 27.91
C ASP A 566 7.40 -6.29 29.30
N GLU A 567 6.47 -7.22 29.52
CA GLU A 567 6.38 -8.00 30.76
C GLU A 567 7.67 -8.79 31.06
N ALA A 568 8.24 -9.41 30.04
CA ALA A 568 9.48 -10.18 30.19
C ALA A 568 10.71 -9.29 30.42
N SER A 569 10.74 -8.09 29.86
CA SER A 569 11.88 -7.17 29.89
C SER A 569 11.90 -6.30 31.12
N TYR A 570 10.76 -5.78 31.51
CA TYR A 570 10.64 -4.78 32.60
C TYR A 570 9.92 -5.33 33.83
N GLY A 571 9.29 -6.49 33.76
CA GLY A 571 8.43 -7.03 34.81
C GLY A 571 7.00 -6.50 34.74
N ASN A 572 6.11 -7.19 35.46
CA ASN A 572 4.65 -7.02 35.34
C ASN A 572 4.08 -5.67 35.78
N ASP A 573 4.88 -4.87 36.48
CA ASP A 573 4.44 -3.63 37.12
C ASP A 573 5.12 -2.39 36.51
N HIS A 574 5.65 -2.51 35.28
CA HIS A 574 6.28 -1.40 34.58
C HIS A 574 5.25 -0.54 33.83
N PRO A 575 5.45 0.79 33.74
CA PRO A 575 4.54 1.68 33.02
C PRO A 575 4.32 1.34 31.52
N ASP A 576 5.33 0.78 30.84
CA ASP A 576 5.17 0.35 29.43
C ASP A 576 4.21 -0.84 29.34
N VAL A 577 4.23 -1.76 30.32
CA VAL A 577 3.23 -2.83 30.43
C VAL A 577 1.82 -2.25 30.60
N ALA A 578 1.68 -1.17 31.38
CA ALA A 578 0.39 -0.47 31.52
C ALA A 578 -0.09 0.16 30.20
N ARG A 579 0.84 0.70 29.40
CA ARG A 579 0.54 1.18 28.04
C ARG A 579 0.01 0.06 27.15
N ASP A 580 0.69 -1.07 27.13
CA ASP A 580 0.36 -2.20 26.26
C ASP A 580 -0.97 -2.87 26.65
N LEU A 581 -1.19 -3.04 27.96
CA LEU A 581 -2.47 -3.50 28.52
C LEU A 581 -3.62 -2.58 28.11
N ASN A 582 -3.40 -1.27 28.13
CA ASN A 582 -4.39 -0.29 27.71
C ASN A 582 -4.68 -0.38 26.21
N ASN A 583 -3.66 -0.49 25.38
CA ASN A 583 -3.82 -0.61 23.93
C ASN A 583 -4.60 -1.88 23.55
N LEU A 584 -4.23 -3.02 24.13
CA LEU A 584 -4.97 -4.27 23.95
C LEU A 584 -6.43 -4.14 24.43
N ALA A 585 -6.64 -3.49 25.59
CA ALA A 585 -7.99 -3.30 26.13
C ALA A 585 -8.86 -2.38 25.25
N LEU A 586 -8.26 -1.35 24.63
CA LEU A 586 -8.97 -0.50 23.66
C LEU A 586 -9.39 -1.29 22.41
N LEU A 587 -8.54 -2.17 21.90
CA LEU A 587 -8.90 -3.08 20.79
C LEU A 587 -10.04 -4.02 21.19
N LEU A 588 -9.96 -4.64 22.38
CA LEU A 588 -11.02 -5.51 22.91
C LEU A 588 -12.34 -4.76 23.13
N LYS A 589 -12.28 -3.47 23.49
CA LYS A 589 -13.46 -2.61 23.59
C LYS A 589 -14.11 -2.40 22.23
N VAL A 590 -13.35 -2.08 21.19
CA VAL A 590 -13.87 -1.89 19.82
C VAL A 590 -14.52 -3.18 19.29
N THR A 591 -13.96 -4.34 19.60
CA THR A 591 -14.49 -5.66 19.21
C THR A 591 -15.56 -6.18 20.18
N ASN A 592 -16.12 -5.34 21.06
CA ASN A 592 -17.16 -5.65 22.06
C ASN A 592 -16.78 -6.76 23.07
N ARG A 593 -15.52 -7.06 23.24
CA ARG A 593 -15.04 -8.02 24.25
C ARG A 593 -14.81 -7.31 25.60
N LEU A 594 -15.85 -6.61 26.07
CA LEU A 594 -15.79 -5.68 27.20
C LEU A 594 -15.39 -6.36 28.52
N ALA A 595 -15.82 -7.62 28.71
CA ALA A 595 -15.47 -8.40 29.91
C ALA A 595 -13.98 -8.76 29.99
N GLU A 596 -13.30 -8.87 28.82
CA GLU A 596 -11.85 -9.08 28.77
C GLU A 596 -11.07 -7.76 28.86
N ALA A 597 -11.63 -6.67 28.36
CA ALA A 597 -11.00 -5.35 28.39
C ALA A 597 -10.88 -4.78 29.81
N GLU A 598 -11.93 -4.94 30.64
CA GLU A 598 -11.98 -4.32 31.97
C GLU A 598 -10.82 -4.73 32.90
N PRO A 599 -10.51 -6.02 33.08
CA PRO A 599 -9.39 -6.41 33.97
C PRO A 599 -8.03 -5.88 33.48
N LEU A 600 -7.82 -5.75 32.16
CA LEU A 600 -6.60 -5.18 31.62
C LEU A 600 -6.50 -3.68 31.91
N MET A 601 -7.60 -2.91 31.74
CA MET A 601 -7.61 -1.48 32.05
C MET A 601 -7.41 -1.23 33.55
N ARG A 602 -8.03 -2.06 34.42
CA ARG A 602 -7.82 -1.95 35.87
C ARG A 602 -6.40 -2.27 36.26
N ARG A 603 -5.77 -3.29 35.66
CA ARG A 603 -4.35 -3.61 35.89
C ARG A 603 -3.46 -2.48 35.43
N ALA A 604 -3.69 -1.92 34.23
CA ALA A 604 -2.95 -0.78 33.70
C ALA A 604 -3.04 0.43 34.65
N LEU A 605 -4.25 0.72 35.17
CA LEU A 605 -4.45 1.78 36.13
C LEU A 605 -3.66 1.53 37.42
N ALA A 606 -3.71 0.33 38.01
CA ALA A 606 -3.01 -0.01 39.24
C ALA A 606 -1.49 0.11 39.08
N ILE A 607 -0.93 -0.27 37.94
CA ILE A 607 0.49 -0.10 37.64
C ILE A 607 0.87 1.38 37.59
N ASP A 608 0.10 2.21 36.84
CA ASP A 608 0.41 3.64 36.75
C ASP A 608 0.21 4.37 38.09
N GLU A 609 -0.80 4.00 38.91
CA GLU A 609 -0.98 4.53 40.28
C GLU A 609 0.19 4.18 41.21
N ALA A 610 0.69 2.95 41.13
CA ALA A 610 1.85 2.50 41.91
C ALA A 610 3.15 3.19 41.48
N SER A 611 3.33 3.41 40.15
CA SER A 611 4.57 3.95 39.60
C SER A 611 4.68 5.46 39.71
N TYR A 612 3.59 6.17 39.51
CA TYR A 612 3.59 7.64 39.38
C TYR A 612 2.85 8.34 40.50
N GLY A 613 2.07 7.59 41.30
CA GLY A 613 1.14 8.16 42.27
C GLY A 613 -0.20 8.55 41.64
N ASN A 614 -1.21 8.68 42.53
CA ASN A 614 -2.61 8.78 42.17
C ASN A 614 -3.01 10.03 41.37
N ASP A 615 -2.20 11.08 41.42
CA ASP A 615 -2.51 12.38 40.81
C ASP A 615 -1.67 12.68 39.55
N HIS A 616 -1.04 11.62 38.99
CA HIS A 616 -0.22 11.76 37.78
C HIS A 616 -1.10 11.77 36.50
N PRO A 617 -0.75 12.56 35.47
CA PRO A 617 -1.49 12.61 34.22
C PRO A 617 -1.69 11.27 33.53
N ASN A 618 -0.74 10.33 33.58
CA ASN A 618 -0.90 9.00 33.01
C ASN A 618 -2.03 8.22 33.69
N VAL A 619 -2.15 8.34 35.02
CA VAL A 619 -3.27 7.76 35.79
C VAL A 619 -4.62 8.33 35.29
N ALA A 620 -4.68 9.64 35.04
CA ALA A 620 -5.89 10.24 34.46
C ALA A 620 -6.24 9.65 33.06
N ILE A 621 -5.25 9.35 32.23
CA ILE A 621 -5.50 8.68 30.93
C ILE A 621 -6.11 7.28 31.14
N ARG A 622 -5.60 6.48 32.11
CA ARG A 622 -6.16 5.15 32.41
C ARG A 622 -7.57 5.25 33.00
N LEU A 623 -7.79 6.20 33.91
CA LEU A 623 -9.11 6.48 34.46
C LEU A 623 -10.12 6.88 33.40
N ASN A 624 -9.74 7.75 32.45
CA ASN A 624 -10.56 8.15 31.33
C ASN A 624 -11.00 6.94 30.47
N ASN A 625 -10.04 6.08 30.10
CA ASN A 625 -10.32 4.91 29.28
C ASN A 625 -11.22 3.88 30.01
N LEU A 626 -10.97 3.67 31.31
CA LEU A 626 -11.81 2.82 32.13
C LEU A 626 -13.23 3.42 32.29
N ALA A 627 -13.36 4.73 32.47
CA ALA A 627 -14.65 5.39 32.54
C ALA A 627 -15.43 5.30 31.22
N LEU A 628 -14.75 5.43 30.07
CA LEU A 628 -15.35 5.20 28.75
C LEU A 628 -15.78 3.73 28.55
N LEU A 629 -15.10 2.77 29.16
CA LEU A 629 -15.53 1.37 29.16
C LEU A 629 -16.78 1.18 30.04
N MET A 630 -16.83 1.81 31.25
CA MET A 630 -18.00 1.81 32.09
C MET A 630 -19.22 2.45 31.39
N TYR A 631 -18.97 3.55 30.67
CA TYR A 631 -19.98 4.18 29.83
C TYR A 631 -20.54 3.20 28.76
N ALA A 632 -19.64 2.51 28.04
CA ALA A 632 -20.04 1.53 27.01
C ALA A 632 -20.81 0.33 27.59
N THR A 633 -20.58 -0.02 28.86
CA THR A 633 -21.31 -1.08 29.59
C THR A 633 -22.53 -0.55 30.35
N ASN A 634 -22.96 0.69 30.11
CA ASN A 634 -24.07 1.37 30.78
C ASN A 634 -23.92 1.46 32.33
N ARG A 635 -22.70 1.42 32.84
CA ARG A 635 -22.37 1.59 34.28
C ARG A 635 -22.04 3.05 34.54
N LEU A 636 -23.01 3.93 34.27
CA LEU A 636 -22.82 5.39 34.27
C LEU A 636 -22.48 5.95 35.64
N GLU A 637 -23.05 5.38 36.74
CA GLU A 637 -22.79 5.78 38.12
C GLU A 637 -21.35 5.49 38.54
N GLU A 638 -20.70 4.47 37.96
CA GLU A 638 -19.30 4.17 38.24
C GLU A 638 -18.35 5.03 37.37
N ALA A 639 -18.78 5.39 36.14
CA ALA A 639 -18.00 6.21 35.22
C ALA A 639 -17.82 7.66 35.69
N GLU A 640 -18.88 8.25 36.30
CA GLU A 640 -18.88 9.68 36.66
C GLU A 640 -17.78 10.06 37.65
N PRO A 641 -17.58 9.35 38.80
CA PRO A 641 -16.50 9.70 39.72
C PRO A 641 -15.10 9.54 39.09
N LEU A 642 -14.92 8.60 38.17
CA LEU A 642 -13.64 8.43 37.45
C LEU A 642 -13.39 9.62 36.53
N MET A 643 -14.38 10.05 35.77
CA MET A 643 -14.26 11.21 34.87
C MET A 643 -14.06 12.51 35.67
N ALA A 644 -14.73 12.69 36.81
CA ALA A 644 -14.52 13.86 37.68
C ALA A 644 -13.08 13.90 38.18
N ARG A 645 -12.53 12.74 38.63
CA ARG A 645 -11.12 12.64 39.05
C ARG A 645 -10.14 12.93 37.89
N VAL A 646 -10.43 12.51 36.66
CA VAL A 646 -9.62 12.86 35.47
C VAL A 646 -9.53 14.38 35.33
N VAL A 647 -10.67 15.09 35.43
CA VAL A 647 -10.68 16.55 35.34
C VAL A 647 -9.82 17.16 36.46
N GLU A 648 -9.98 16.72 37.69
CA GLU A 648 -9.22 17.22 38.86
C GLU A 648 -7.71 17.04 38.66
N ILE A 649 -7.28 15.83 38.26
CA ILE A 649 -5.86 15.54 38.03
C ILE A 649 -5.29 16.45 36.95
N PHE A 650 -6.00 16.62 35.82
CA PHE A 650 -5.51 17.47 34.74
C PHE A 650 -5.53 18.96 35.11
N GLU A 651 -6.51 19.43 35.88
CA GLU A 651 -6.52 20.81 36.39
C GLU A 651 -5.34 21.09 37.33
N ILE A 652 -5.01 20.16 38.22
CA ILE A 652 -3.86 20.28 39.13
C ILE A 652 -2.54 20.23 38.33
N SER A 653 -2.40 19.30 37.40
CA SER A 653 -1.15 19.06 36.69
C SER A 653 -0.84 20.11 35.62
N TYR A 654 -1.83 20.60 34.91
CA TYR A 654 -1.67 21.46 33.77
C TYR A 654 -2.28 22.85 33.92
N GLY A 655 -3.15 23.05 34.92
CA GLY A 655 -3.92 24.27 35.07
C GLY A 655 -5.23 24.29 34.28
N ASN A 656 -6.19 25.08 34.79
CA ASN A 656 -7.60 25.10 34.29
C ASN A 656 -7.79 25.50 32.84
N GLY A 657 -6.80 26.05 32.18
CA GLY A 657 -6.83 26.51 30.80
C GLY A 657 -6.13 25.56 29.81
N HIS A 658 -5.70 24.40 30.25
CA HIS A 658 -4.98 23.47 29.38
C HIS A 658 -5.93 22.57 28.56
N THR A 659 -5.56 22.24 27.35
CA THR A 659 -6.37 21.48 26.39
C THR A 659 -6.74 20.06 26.86
N LYS A 660 -5.88 19.38 27.63
CA LYS A 660 -6.23 18.10 28.26
C LYS A 660 -7.40 18.24 29.26
N VAL A 661 -7.50 19.39 29.93
CA VAL A 661 -8.65 19.70 30.80
C VAL A 661 -9.92 19.86 29.95
N ALA A 662 -9.82 20.53 28.77
CA ALA A 662 -10.96 20.65 27.86
C ALA A 662 -11.46 19.28 27.40
N THR A 663 -10.55 18.38 27.00
CA THR A 663 -10.92 17.01 26.60
C THR A 663 -11.61 16.25 27.74
N ALA A 664 -11.07 16.31 28.96
CA ALA A 664 -11.65 15.63 30.12
C ALA A 664 -13.04 16.18 30.48
N ILE A 665 -13.20 17.49 30.49
CA ILE A 665 -14.49 18.16 30.75
C ILE A 665 -15.51 17.79 29.65
N ASN A 666 -15.10 17.71 28.40
CA ASN A 666 -15.94 17.33 27.30
C ASN A 666 -16.46 15.87 27.45
N ASN A 667 -15.58 14.93 27.85
CA ASN A 667 -15.97 13.53 28.12
C ASN A 667 -16.91 13.42 29.32
N LEU A 668 -16.65 14.19 30.39
CA LEU A 668 -17.56 14.26 31.53
C LEU A 668 -18.93 14.83 31.12
N ALA A 669 -18.96 15.84 30.28
CA ALA A 669 -20.21 16.43 29.79
C ALA A 669 -21.02 15.45 28.89
N GLN A 670 -20.36 14.64 28.08
CA GLN A 670 -21.02 13.56 27.31
C GLN A 670 -21.64 12.52 28.26
N LEU A 671 -20.97 12.15 29.34
CA LEU A 671 -21.51 11.26 30.35
C LEU A 671 -22.75 11.85 31.03
N LEU A 672 -22.71 13.14 31.41
CA LEU A 672 -23.86 13.86 31.95
C LEU A 672 -25.03 13.95 30.95
N GLN A 673 -24.74 14.11 29.68
CA GLN A 673 -25.73 14.05 28.60
C GLN A 673 -26.41 12.67 28.55
N ALA A 674 -25.65 11.59 28.64
CA ALA A 674 -26.17 10.22 28.63
C ALA A 674 -27.06 9.92 29.86
N THR A 675 -26.77 10.57 31.00
CA THR A 675 -27.61 10.50 32.21
C THR A 675 -28.76 11.52 32.21
N ASN A 676 -29.02 12.17 31.06
CA ASN A 676 -30.05 13.20 30.87
C ASN A 676 -29.89 14.45 31.78
N ARG A 677 -28.69 14.71 32.27
CA ARG A 677 -28.35 15.92 33.07
C ARG A 677 -27.84 17.05 32.16
N LEU A 678 -28.71 17.39 31.16
CA LEU A 678 -28.33 18.28 30.05
C LEU A 678 -27.96 19.71 30.53
N ALA A 679 -28.59 20.20 31.58
CA ALA A 679 -28.34 21.51 32.17
C ALA A 679 -26.96 21.63 32.85
N GLU A 680 -26.40 20.52 33.30
CA GLU A 680 -25.05 20.45 33.87
C GLU A 680 -23.99 20.24 32.79
N ALA A 681 -24.32 19.50 31.73
CA ALA A 681 -23.43 19.22 30.61
C ALA A 681 -23.10 20.47 29.77
N GLU A 682 -24.09 21.35 29.51
CA GLU A 682 -23.92 22.51 28.61
C GLU A 682 -22.80 23.48 29.09
N PRO A 683 -22.77 23.96 30.33
CA PRO A 683 -21.71 24.85 30.78
C PRO A 683 -20.32 24.22 30.71
N LEU A 684 -20.21 22.90 30.89
CA LEU A 684 -18.94 22.17 30.76
C LEU A 684 -18.48 22.14 29.30
N MET A 685 -19.37 21.81 28.34
CA MET A 685 -19.02 21.81 26.91
C MET A 685 -18.62 23.21 26.43
N ARG A 686 -19.32 24.26 26.88
CA ARG A 686 -18.95 25.66 26.57
C ARG A 686 -17.60 26.05 27.20
N ARG A 687 -17.28 25.57 28.40
CA ARG A 687 -15.98 25.76 29.02
C ARG A 687 -14.87 25.04 28.23
N ALA A 688 -15.10 23.79 27.82
CA ALA A 688 -14.14 23.04 26.97
C ALA A 688 -13.86 23.79 25.67
N LEU A 689 -14.90 24.24 24.97
CA LEU A 689 -14.79 25.03 23.76
C LEU A 689 -13.97 26.31 23.97
N ALA A 690 -14.25 27.05 25.05
CA ALA A 690 -13.53 28.29 25.36
C ALA A 690 -12.03 28.04 25.65
N ILE A 691 -11.68 26.94 26.29
CA ILE A 691 -10.28 26.54 26.54
C ILE A 691 -9.57 26.22 25.23
N ASP A 692 -10.20 25.43 24.36
CA ASP A 692 -9.59 25.04 23.09
C ASP A 692 -9.47 26.23 22.12
N GLU A 693 -10.47 27.11 22.05
CA GLU A 693 -10.37 28.37 21.27
C GLU A 693 -9.27 29.31 21.77
N ALA A 694 -9.06 29.37 23.07
CA ALA A 694 -8.00 30.19 23.67
C ALA A 694 -6.59 29.60 23.44
N SER A 695 -6.47 28.28 23.42
CA SER A 695 -5.18 27.58 23.34
C SER A 695 -4.70 27.37 21.91
N TYR A 696 -5.59 26.98 21.02
CA TYR A 696 -5.29 26.62 19.64
C TYR A 696 -5.70 27.67 18.60
N GLY A 697 -6.54 28.62 18.99
CA GLY A 697 -7.23 29.49 18.05
C GLY A 697 -8.57 28.90 17.59
N LYS A 698 -9.36 29.73 16.88
CA LYS A 698 -10.75 29.38 16.55
C LYS A 698 -10.91 28.35 15.43
N ASP A 699 -9.85 28.08 14.70
CA ASP A 699 -9.88 27.27 13.46
C ASP A 699 -9.08 25.99 13.62
N HIS A 700 -8.96 25.47 14.84
CA HIS A 700 -8.26 24.22 15.12
C HIS A 700 -9.22 23.01 15.20
N PRO A 701 -8.84 21.79 14.75
CA PRO A 701 -9.71 20.59 14.77
C PRO A 701 -10.29 20.22 16.14
N ASN A 702 -9.58 20.46 17.23
CA ASN A 702 -10.14 20.21 18.56
C ASN A 702 -11.31 21.14 18.87
N VAL A 703 -11.31 22.36 18.32
CA VAL A 703 -12.46 23.26 18.41
C VAL A 703 -13.64 22.70 17.63
N ALA A 704 -13.41 22.11 16.45
CA ALA A 704 -14.47 21.44 15.67
C ALA A 704 -15.10 20.29 16.47
N LEU A 705 -14.28 19.46 17.15
CA LEU A 705 -14.78 18.39 18.01
C LEU A 705 -15.66 18.92 19.14
N CYS A 706 -15.24 19.97 19.82
CA CYS A 706 -16.04 20.64 20.88
C CYS A 706 -17.35 21.21 20.33
N LEU A 707 -17.32 21.83 19.14
CA LEU A 707 -18.50 22.36 18.47
C LEU A 707 -19.51 21.27 18.11
N ASN A 708 -19.04 20.12 17.61
CA ASN A 708 -19.88 18.94 17.31
C ASN A 708 -20.58 18.41 18.56
N ASN A 709 -19.83 18.23 19.65
CA ASN A 709 -20.39 17.69 20.89
C ASN A 709 -21.42 18.67 21.51
N LEU A 710 -21.12 19.98 21.52
CA LEU A 710 -22.08 21.00 21.95
C LEU A 710 -23.33 21.03 21.08
N SER A 711 -23.15 20.84 19.76
CA SER A 711 -24.27 20.82 18.83
C SER A 711 -25.19 19.61 19.05
N GLN A 712 -24.63 18.42 19.34
CA GLN A 712 -25.39 17.23 19.70
C GLN A 712 -26.19 17.44 20.99
N LEU A 713 -25.61 18.12 22.00
CA LEU A 713 -26.33 18.50 23.22
C LEU A 713 -27.48 19.46 22.93
N LEU A 714 -27.25 20.50 22.10
CA LEU A 714 -28.28 21.44 21.69
C LEU A 714 -29.40 20.74 20.89
N GLN A 715 -29.06 19.75 20.07
CA GLN A 715 -30.05 18.93 19.38
C GLN A 715 -30.86 18.09 20.39
N ALA A 716 -30.26 17.48 21.39
CA ALA A 716 -30.94 16.75 22.44
C ALA A 716 -31.88 17.66 23.25
N THR A 717 -31.59 18.95 23.36
CA THR A 717 -32.45 19.95 24.01
C THR A 717 -33.42 20.65 23.04
N ASN A 718 -33.56 20.13 21.83
CA ASN A 718 -34.41 20.67 20.74
C ASN A 718 -34.08 22.14 20.31
N ARG A 719 -32.84 22.59 20.55
CA ARG A 719 -32.34 23.94 20.15
C ARG A 719 -31.65 23.83 18.78
N LEU A 720 -32.37 23.32 17.77
CA LEU A 720 -31.82 22.97 16.47
C LEU A 720 -31.25 24.17 15.69
N THR A 721 -31.87 25.36 15.86
CA THR A 721 -31.41 26.61 15.22
C THR A 721 -30.05 27.11 15.76
N GLU A 722 -29.70 26.73 16.98
CA GLU A 722 -28.39 27.05 17.57
C GLU A 722 -27.34 25.98 17.23
N ALA A 723 -27.76 24.72 17.04
CA ALA A 723 -26.87 23.62 16.71
C ALA A 723 -26.29 23.72 15.28
N GLU A 724 -27.14 24.08 14.28
CA GLU A 724 -26.72 24.09 12.87
C GLU A 724 -25.47 24.95 12.57
N PRO A 725 -25.40 26.24 13.00
CA PRO A 725 -24.23 27.05 12.71
C PRO A 725 -22.95 26.53 13.36
N LEU A 726 -23.03 25.82 14.49
CA LEU A 726 -21.88 25.20 15.14
C LEU A 726 -21.38 24.00 14.36
N MET A 727 -22.29 23.13 13.86
CA MET A 727 -21.92 22.00 13.01
C MET A 727 -21.31 22.45 11.68
N ARG A 728 -21.84 23.49 11.05
CA ARG A 728 -21.27 24.05 9.83
C ARG A 728 -19.87 24.60 10.07
N ARG A 729 -19.68 25.30 11.19
CA ARG A 729 -18.35 25.81 11.57
C ARG A 729 -17.38 24.67 11.85
N ALA A 730 -17.81 23.59 12.50
CA ALA A 730 -16.98 22.42 12.73
C ALA A 730 -16.52 21.82 11.40
N LEU A 731 -17.45 21.62 10.46
CA LEU A 731 -17.15 21.15 9.11
C LEU A 731 -16.14 22.05 8.38
N GLU A 732 -16.34 23.38 8.39
CA GLU A 732 -15.42 24.34 7.77
C GLU A 732 -14.00 24.24 8.36
N ILE A 733 -13.88 24.04 9.68
CA ILE A 733 -12.58 23.90 10.36
C ILE A 733 -11.90 22.60 9.91
N ASP A 734 -12.62 21.46 9.92
CA ASP A 734 -12.03 20.18 9.58
C ASP A 734 -11.70 20.08 8.09
N GLU A 735 -12.51 20.66 7.18
CA GLU A 735 -12.16 20.78 5.76
C GLU A 735 -10.88 21.63 5.54
N ALA A 736 -10.72 22.72 6.28
CA ALA A 736 -9.54 23.56 6.17
C ALA A 736 -8.27 22.91 6.72
N SER A 737 -8.40 22.10 7.77
CA SER A 737 -7.28 21.49 8.51
C SER A 737 -6.81 20.18 7.91
N TYR A 738 -7.75 19.32 7.49
CA TYR A 738 -7.47 17.96 7.01
C TYR A 738 -7.66 17.78 5.51
N GLY A 739 -8.31 18.74 4.83
CA GLY A 739 -8.76 18.60 3.45
C GLY A 739 -10.15 17.98 3.35
N ASN A 740 -10.73 18.05 2.13
CA ASN A 740 -12.14 17.71 1.89
C ASN A 740 -12.48 16.22 2.00
N ASP A 741 -11.46 15.37 2.01
CA ASP A 741 -11.61 13.91 1.87
C ASP A 741 -11.10 13.15 3.10
N HIS A 742 -11.02 13.82 4.25
CA HIS A 742 -10.58 13.20 5.51
C HIS A 742 -11.78 12.64 6.31
N PRO A 743 -11.65 11.50 7.03
CA PRO A 743 -12.73 10.89 7.82
C PRO A 743 -13.37 11.81 8.87
N ASN A 744 -12.62 12.75 9.45
CA ASN A 744 -13.20 13.75 10.35
C ASN A 744 -14.25 14.62 9.64
N VAL A 745 -14.01 14.96 8.38
CA VAL A 745 -15.00 15.68 7.55
C VAL A 745 -16.22 14.80 7.28
N ALA A 746 -16.05 13.50 7.03
CA ALA A 746 -17.16 12.57 6.88
C ALA A 746 -18.04 12.50 8.15
N ARG A 747 -17.40 12.40 9.32
CA ARG A 747 -18.10 12.48 10.61
C ARG A 747 -18.92 13.76 10.76
N ASP A 748 -18.37 14.92 10.41
CA ASP A 748 -19.03 16.22 10.52
C ASP A 748 -20.19 16.35 9.53
N LEU A 749 -20.00 15.84 8.31
CA LEU A 749 -21.06 15.73 7.30
C LEU A 749 -22.22 14.86 7.78
N ASN A 750 -21.94 13.72 8.40
CA ASN A 750 -22.92 12.82 9.00
C ASN A 750 -23.72 13.52 10.12
N ASN A 751 -23.03 14.22 11.02
CA ASN A 751 -23.67 14.97 12.10
C ASN A 751 -24.59 16.07 11.56
N LEU A 752 -24.12 16.85 10.60
CA LEU A 752 -24.90 17.90 9.96
C LEU A 752 -26.11 17.33 9.19
N ALA A 753 -25.91 16.23 8.46
CA ALA A 753 -26.96 15.55 7.73
C ALA A 753 -28.05 15.02 8.69
N GLY A 754 -27.64 14.44 9.83
CA GLY A 754 -28.56 13.99 10.88
C GLY A 754 -29.40 15.14 11.44
N LEU A 755 -28.81 16.32 11.67
CA LEU A 755 -29.56 17.50 12.09
C LEU A 755 -30.54 17.98 11.02
N LEU A 756 -30.11 17.99 9.74
CA LEU A 756 -30.99 18.39 8.62
C LEU A 756 -32.15 17.39 8.45
N GLN A 757 -31.90 16.08 8.62
CA GLN A 757 -32.94 15.06 8.63
C GLN A 757 -33.92 15.28 9.79
N ALA A 758 -33.42 15.54 11.00
CA ALA A 758 -34.29 15.86 12.16
C ALA A 758 -35.15 17.14 11.95
N THR A 759 -34.69 18.07 11.12
CA THR A 759 -35.45 19.28 10.74
C THR A 759 -36.26 19.10 9.45
N ASN A 760 -36.44 17.88 8.95
CA ASN A 760 -37.16 17.52 7.74
C ASN A 760 -36.60 18.18 6.44
N ARG A 761 -35.31 18.56 6.42
CA ARG A 761 -34.61 19.08 5.24
C ARG A 761 -33.89 17.96 4.50
N LEU A 762 -34.67 16.90 4.13
CA LEU A 762 -34.17 15.63 3.60
C LEU A 762 -33.37 15.81 2.29
N ALA A 763 -33.78 16.74 1.43
CA ALA A 763 -33.08 17.03 0.17
C ALA A 763 -31.69 17.65 0.37
N GLU A 764 -31.46 18.31 1.50
CA GLU A 764 -30.14 18.85 1.85
C GLU A 764 -29.29 17.83 2.60
N ALA A 765 -29.91 16.92 3.35
CA ALA A 765 -29.20 15.87 4.10
C ALA A 765 -28.59 14.79 3.19
N GLU A 766 -29.31 14.38 2.13
CA GLU A 766 -28.89 13.28 1.26
C GLU A 766 -27.49 13.48 0.65
N PRO A 767 -27.17 14.63 0.01
CA PRO A 767 -25.84 14.83 -0.56
C PRO A 767 -24.71 14.81 0.48
N LEU A 768 -25.00 15.21 1.73
CA LEU A 768 -24.01 15.19 2.81
C LEU A 768 -23.72 13.73 3.26
N TYR A 769 -24.75 12.91 3.47
CA TYR A 769 -24.58 11.50 3.76
C TYR A 769 -23.83 10.76 2.65
N ARG A 770 -24.16 11.06 1.37
CA ARG A 770 -23.45 10.44 0.25
C ARG A 770 -21.98 10.87 0.18
N ARG A 771 -21.69 12.15 0.49
CA ARG A 771 -20.32 12.64 0.56
C ARG A 771 -19.56 12.00 1.71
N ALA A 772 -20.16 11.89 2.90
CA ALA A 772 -19.57 11.21 4.04
C ALA A 772 -19.21 9.75 3.69
N LEU A 773 -20.18 9.00 3.14
CA LEU A 773 -19.99 7.63 2.69
C LEU A 773 -18.83 7.53 1.68
N ALA A 774 -18.74 8.43 0.71
CA ALA A 774 -17.68 8.40 -0.28
C ALA A 774 -16.29 8.66 0.33
N ILE A 775 -16.20 9.56 1.32
CA ILE A 775 -14.96 9.84 2.04
C ILE A 775 -14.54 8.61 2.87
N ASP A 776 -15.45 8.01 3.63
CA ASP A 776 -15.10 6.88 4.50
C ASP A 776 -14.84 5.59 3.70
N GLU A 777 -15.56 5.35 2.60
CA GLU A 777 -15.22 4.28 1.66
C GLU A 777 -13.81 4.45 1.07
N ALA A 778 -13.43 5.68 0.78
CA ALA A 778 -12.13 6.00 0.23
C ALA A 778 -10.99 5.82 1.26
N SER A 779 -11.21 6.28 2.48
CA SER A 779 -10.18 6.33 3.53
C SER A 779 -9.97 4.97 4.21
N TYR A 780 -11.06 4.28 4.53
CA TYR A 780 -11.04 3.05 5.33
C TYR A 780 -11.24 1.78 4.49
N GLY A 781 -11.75 1.91 3.27
CA GLY A 781 -12.21 0.77 2.48
C GLY A 781 -13.67 0.38 2.78
N ASN A 782 -14.26 -0.41 1.87
CA ASN A 782 -15.70 -0.70 1.82
C ASN A 782 -16.26 -1.52 2.98
N ASP A 783 -15.42 -2.22 3.71
CA ASP A 783 -15.83 -3.18 4.73
C ASP A 783 -15.52 -2.67 6.15
N HIS A 784 -15.26 -1.36 6.26
CA HIS A 784 -14.99 -0.72 7.55
C HIS A 784 -16.29 -0.42 8.30
N PRO A 785 -16.33 -0.56 9.65
CA PRO A 785 -17.52 -0.23 10.46
C PRO A 785 -18.05 1.20 10.29
N GLU A 786 -17.20 2.20 10.05
CA GLU A 786 -17.65 3.57 9.79
C GLU A 786 -18.44 3.66 8.49
N VAL A 787 -18.00 2.98 7.42
CA VAL A 787 -18.76 2.87 6.17
C VAL A 787 -20.13 2.21 6.41
N ALA A 788 -20.21 1.19 7.26
CA ALA A 788 -21.49 0.58 7.62
C ALA A 788 -22.39 1.57 8.38
N THR A 789 -21.82 2.45 9.20
CA THR A 789 -22.55 3.54 9.87
C THR A 789 -23.15 4.50 8.84
N ASP A 790 -22.36 4.94 7.88
CA ASP A 790 -22.79 5.85 6.81
C ASP A 790 -23.88 5.24 5.93
N LEU A 791 -23.68 3.98 5.52
CA LEU A 791 -24.66 3.22 4.75
C LEU A 791 -25.99 3.11 5.50
N SER A 792 -25.95 2.85 6.82
CA SER A 792 -27.12 2.77 7.67
C SER A 792 -27.84 4.11 7.77
N ASN A 793 -27.10 5.21 7.94
CA ASN A 793 -27.64 6.57 8.00
C ASN A 793 -28.32 6.95 6.68
N LEU A 794 -27.66 6.72 5.56
CA LEU A 794 -28.23 6.98 4.23
C LEU A 794 -29.45 6.10 3.96
N ALA A 795 -29.42 4.81 4.34
CA ALA A 795 -30.56 3.91 4.19
C ALA A 795 -31.77 4.37 5.02
N ASN A 796 -31.55 4.86 6.23
CA ASN A 796 -32.61 5.44 7.07
C ASN A 796 -33.24 6.69 6.42
N LEU A 797 -32.41 7.59 5.86
CA LEU A 797 -32.90 8.75 5.10
C LEU A 797 -33.73 8.33 3.88
N LEU A 798 -33.27 7.33 3.13
CA LEU A 798 -34.00 6.81 1.97
C LEU A 798 -35.31 6.14 2.38
N GLN A 799 -35.35 5.49 3.53
CA GLN A 799 -36.61 4.97 4.13
C GLN A 799 -37.56 6.12 4.46
N ASP A 800 -37.11 7.21 5.08
CA ASP A 800 -37.94 8.39 5.40
C ASP A 800 -38.51 9.05 4.14
N THR A 801 -37.79 8.98 3.02
CA THR A 801 -38.23 9.44 1.70
C THR A 801 -39.02 8.40 0.91
N ASN A 802 -39.36 7.24 1.51
CA ASN A 802 -40.04 6.10 0.88
C ASN A 802 -39.34 5.50 -0.34
N ARG A 803 -38.01 5.65 -0.45
CA ARG A 803 -37.19 5.06 -1.51
C ARG A 803 -36.62 3.71 -1.08
N LEU A 804 -37.53 2.78 -0.70
CA LEU A 804 -37.20 1.49 -0.07
C LEU A 804 -36.32 0.60 -0.96
N ALA A 805 -36.51 0.63 -2.28
CA ALA A 805 -35.69 -0.15 -3.24
C ALA A 805 -34.22 0.27 -3.26
N GLU A 806 -33.92 1.54 -2.93
CA GLU A 806 -32.57 2.06 -2.82
C GLU A 806 -32.02 1.85 -1.40
N ALA A 807 -32.86 1.93 -0.37
CA ALA A 807 -32.46 1.74 1.02
C ALA A 807 -32.05 0.29 1.34
N GLU A 808 -32.74 -0.70 0.77
CA GLU A 808 -32.52 -2.12 1.06
C GLU A 808 -31.08 -2.57 0.81
N PRO A 809 -30.48 -2.39 -0.37
CA PRO A 809 -29.11 -2.88 -0.63
C PRO A 809 -28.07 -2.20 0.27
N LEU A 810 -28.28 -0.92 0.61
CA LEU A 810 -27.36 -0.18 1.51
C LEU A 810 -27.44 -0.72 2.93
N SER A 811 -28.65 -0.89 3.46
CA SER A 811 -28.85 -1.42 4.81
C SER A 811 -28.40 -2.89 4.92
N GLY A 812 -28.62 -3.71 3.88
CA GLY A 812 -28.12 -5.07 3.82
C GLY A 812 -26.59 -5.13 3.77
N ARG A 813 -25.94 -4.21 3.05
CA ARG A 813 -24.48 -4.08 3.03
C ARG A 813 -23.95 -3.65 4.40
N ALA A 814 -24.56 -2.65 5.04
CA ALA A 814 -24.19 -2.21 6.38
C ALA A 814 -24.25 -3.36 7.40
N ALA A 815 -25.32 -4.17 7.36
CA ALA A 815 -25.47 -5.32 8.24
C ALA A 815 -24.39 -6.39 8.03
N ARG A 816 -24.01 -6.67 6.78
CA ARG A 816 -22.91 -7.60 6.47
C ARG A 816 -21.56 -7.11 6.99
N ILE A 817 -21.25 -5.83 6.78
CA ILE A 817 -19.99 -5.25 7.25
C ILE A 817 -19.88 -5.34 8.77
N PHE A 818 -20.89 -4.92 9.51
CA PHE A 818 -20.89 -5.03 10.96
C PHE A 818 -20.84 -6.48 11.45
N LEU A 819 -21.51 -7.39 10.77
CA LEU A 819 -21.47 -8.81 11.11
C LEU A 819 -20.05 -9.38 10.92
N ALA A 820 -19.41 -9.05 9.81
CA ALA A 820 -18.06 -9.53 9.50
C ALA A 820 -16.97 -8.93 10.41
N SER A 821 -17.08 -7.61 10.71
CA SER A 821 -16.04 -6.90 11.46
C SER A 821 -16.20 -6.98 12.98
N LEU A 822 -17.42 -6.98 13.48
CA LEU A 822 -17.72 -6.89 14.91
C LEU A 822 -18.43 -8.13 15.49
N GLY A 823 -18.91 -9.01 14.63
CA GLY A 823 -19.66 -10.21 15.04
C GLY A 823 -21.16 -9.96 15.32
N MET A 824 -21.88 -11.06 15.51
CA MET A 824 -23.36 -11.03 15.68
C MET A 824 -23.80 -10.33 16.97
N ASP A 825 -23.05 -10.52 18.05
CA ASP A 825 -23.47 -10.05 19.38
C ASP A 825 -23.15 -8.56 19.61
N HIS A 826 -22.49 -7.91 18.67
CA HIS A 826 -22.17 -6.50 18.81
C HIS A 826 -23.42 -5.61 18.72
N PRO A 827 -23.59 -4.60 19.61
CA PRO A 827 -24.75 -3.73 19.62
C PRO A 827 -25.06 -3.07 18.28
N ASN A 828 -24.04 -2.55 17.58
CA ASN A 828 -24.21 -1.92 16.28
C ASN A 828 -24.72 -2.91 15.23
N THR A 829 -24.23 -4.16 15.24
CA THR A 829 -24.71 -5.23 14.35
C THR A 829 -26.19 -5.49 14.58
N GLN A 830 -26.63 -5.56 15.83
CA GLN A 830 -28.02 -5.77 16.18
C GLN A 830 -28.92 -4.60 15.75
N VAL A 831 -28.48 -3.36 15.95
CA VAL A 831 -29.21 -2.15 15.55
C VAL A 831 -29.39 -2.13 14.03
N VAL A 832 -28.33 -2.32 13.27
CA VAL A 832 -28.39 -2.25 11.80
C VAL A 832 -29.17 -3.42 11.21
N LYS A 833 -29.04 -4.64 11.78
CA LYS A 833 -29.90 -5.79 11.42
C LYS A 833 -31.38 -5.48 11.68
N GLY A 834 -31.70 -4.82 12.79
CA GLY A 834 -33.02 -4.35 13.11
C GLY A 834 -33.56 -3.30 12.11
N ASN A 835 -32.74 -2.37 11.69
CA ASN A 835 -33.08 -1.38 10.65
C ASN A 835 -33.31 -2.05 9.28
N TYR A 836 -32.45 -3.00 8.91
CA TYR A 836 -32.62 -3.79 7.69
C TYR A 836 -33.96 -4.54 7.69
N LEU A 837 -34.28 -5.20 8.79
CA LEU A 837 -35.59 -5.87 8.95
C LEU A 837 -36.79 -4.91 8.77
N LYS A 838 -36.71 -3.71 9.34
CA LYS A 838 -37.78 -2.68 9.17
C LYS A 838 -37.94 -2.28 7.70
N ILE A 839 -36.84 -2.10 6.95
CA ILE A 839 -36.88 -1.77 5.53
C ILE A 839 -37.52 -2.91 4.73
N LEU A 840 -37.15 -4.18 5.00
CA LEU A 840 -37.74 -5.34 4.34
C LEU A 840 -39.26 -5.46 4.61
N GLN A 841 -39.66 -5.22 5.85
CA GLN A 841 -41.10 -5.20 6.25
C GLN A 841 -41.85 -4.06 5.55
N ALA A 842 -41.24 -2.88 5.44
CA ALA A 842 -41.86 -1.74 4.75
C ALA A 842 -42.06 -1.98 3.24
N GLN A 843 -41.27 -2.84 2.62
CA GLN A 843 -41.44 -3.28 1.23
C GLN A 843 -42.59 -4.29 1.07
N SER A 844 -43.25 -4.73 2.16
CA SER A 844 -44.33 -5.72 2.13
C SER A 844 -43.96 -7.06 1.51
N LEU A 845 -42.69 -7.48 1.68
CA LEU A 845 -42.18 -8.77 1.20
C LEU A 845 -42.82 -9.93 1.98
N PRO A 846 -42.97 -11.13 1.36
CA PRO A 846 -43.39 -12.34 2.07
C PRO A 846 -42.42 -12.70 3.22
N GLU A 847 -42.91 -13.20 4.34
CA GLU A 847 -42.13 -13.57 5.52
C GLU A 847 -40.96 -14.54 5.17
N ILE A 848 -41.23 -15.51 4.30
CA ILE A 848 -40.21 -16.46 3.79
C ILE A 848 -39.07 -15.74 3.07
N GLU A 849 -39.39 -14.69 2.31
CA GLU A 849 -38.37 -13.91 1.60
C GLU A 849 -37.55 -13.03 2.56
N ILE A 850 -38.21 -12.46 3.57
CA ILE A 850 -37.51 -11.71 4.65
C ILE A 850 -36.55 -12.62 5.40
N GLU A 851 -37.01 -13.83 5.79
CA GLU A 851 -36.18 -14.82 6.47
C GLU A 851 -35.00 -15.25 5.61
N ALA A 852 -35.20 -15.50 4.31
CA ALA A 852 -34.15 -15.85 3.37
C ALA A 852 -33.10 -14.74 3.25
N LYS A 853 -33.51 -13.46 3.17
CA LYS A 853 -32.59 -12.31 3.08
C LYS A 853 -31.82 -12.10 4.39
N LEU A 854 -32.41 -12.35 5.54
CA LEU A 854 -31.71 -12.30 6.83
C LEU A 854 -30.72 -13.46 7.00
N ALA A 855 -31.11 -14.67 6.58
CA ALA A 855 -30.20 -15.83 6.59
C ALA A 855 -29.00 -15.64 5.66
N ALA A 856 -29.20 -14.97 4.51
CA ALA A 856 -28.11 -14.63 3.59
C ALA A 856 -27.12 -13.60 4.14
N LEU A 857 -27.44 -12.87 5.20
CA LEU A 857 -26.47 -12.05 5.93
C LEU A 857 -25.48 -12.92 6.73
N GLU A 858 -25.98 -14.02 7.29
CA GLU A 858 -25.22 -14.88 8.21
C GLU A 858 -24.38 -15.93 7.46
N HIS A 859 -24.76 -16.25 6.24
CA HIS A 859 -24.05 -17.21 5.38
C HIS A 859 -23.86 -16.60 3.98
N PRO A 860 -22.85 -15.73 3.80
CA PRO A 860 -22.48 -15.27 2.47
C PRO A 860 -21.99 -16.48 1.67
N GLY A 861 -22.77 -16.89 0.67
CA GLY A 861 -22.48 -18.00 -0.22
C GLY A 861 -21.28 -17.76 -1.13
#